data_c6b940a7e78170da10a8d339f411294b
#
_entry.id   c6b940a7e78170da10a8d339f411294b
#
_cell.length_a   1.000
_cell.length_b   1.000
_cell.length_c   1.000
_cell.angle_alpha   90.00
_cell.angle_beta   90.00
_cell.angle_gamma   90.00
#
_symmetry.space_group_name_H-M   'P 1'
#
loop_
_entity.id
_entity.type
_entity.pdbx_description
1 polymer ?
#
loop_
_entity_poly.entity_id
_entity_poly.type
_entity_poly.pdbx_seq_one_letter_code
_entity_poly.pdbx_strand_id
1 'polypeptide(L)'
;MASTQLSPGVVVLERDLTTVANATLDNVAAVVGSFEKGPVNKIVDITSEKELLAVFGRPNDYNYEYWYNAAQFLLYGGTLKVIRSDSTALKNAIDTAQYTNTLFSGSDTTLTVKSATDIAANDYLLIDAEIMTVTAVNGNDLSVLRAQLNTAGTTHAAGSSITLIEDAGTTTDLNQSGTLSAGGTSVTVQSATSLAVQINDYLKIESEIIRVTAIAGDTLTVTRGELNTTASSHSDGVAINRLTVTSGKTEINEQTSTGVTAPLIRNIEQYESTVEGASNNWKWGGRHPGLYGNSLRVVVTDAGPDQILSLNQPTTAEWEFQTTASVDYALGNSTAQVYSYTTVVTLDATAISGDFNLNEYWRAETNAASPSAIDVQGQVVAYDPVTRKLELSIDYTLSSDVLEPGDAIALWTAASGGSRTGDKGVVESIERQLRVVRDLNKELFEANYTISDDNATPGTPNVQVIAVRSDYEERFFGGNQKWINVAPRPSTSPWVQDRAGRNDQMHILVLDGDGKLTGTPGSVLEKFLFVSKASDAKGVQGETVYYKDLIKNNSSYIYWGSHETGSIFDVDSGANGSIGLSGISREFDLLKNSAAIKTNESASSREIPGTTNNATNRYVLQGGVDGYTLTRSEILGAFDLVADKETIDVDYILMGPSMADSADTTAKAQKIIDIAATRKDCLAFISPPRQDVIGQTDTNVIVNRSISFFNGLSSTSYAVFDNNYKYIYDKYNDKYRYIATNADVAGLTLSATLNSEAWFSPAGFNRGQLRNAIKLAYSPLKDHRDRLYAARVNPVVAFPGQGIVLFGDKTALSYNSAFDRINVRRLFLVLEDAISAAAKTQLFELNDEFTRASFKNIVEPFLRSIQSRRGIVDFLVVCDSSNNPAESIDRGEFFAEIFVKPTRSINFITLTFTATRSGTSFAEVTN
;
A
#
# COMPACT_ATOMS: atom_id res chain seq x y z
N MET A 1 35.19 -38.06 11.70
CA MET A 1 36.07 -39.22 11.40
C MET A 1 37.02 -39.36 12.55
N ALA A 2 36.88 -40.44 13.35
CA ALA A 2 37.78 -40.72 14.44
C ALA A 2 39.15 -41.11 13.88
N SER A 3 40.17 -40.38 14.20
CA SER A 3 41.56 -40.74 13.88
C SER A 3 41.92 -42.01 14.63
N THR A 4 42.08 -43.13 13.96
CA THR A 4 42.62 -44.38 14.51
C THR A 4 44.09 -44.13 14.78
N GLN A 5 44.44 -44.03 16.06
CA GLN A 5 45.85 -44.01 16.51
C GLN A 5 46.42 -45.40 16.34
N LEU A 6 47.45 -45.53 15.50
CA LEU A 6 48.10 -46.81 15.16
C LEU A 6 49.31 -47.13 16.07
N SER A 7 49.64 -46.29 17.05
CA SER A 7 50.73 -46.50 18.03
C SER A 7 50.19 -46.41 19.47
N PRO A 8 50.81 -47.09 20.43
CA PRO A 8 50.42 -46.99 21.85
C PRO A 8 50.47 -45.53 22.33
N GLY A 9 49.33 -45.01 22.77
CA GLY A 9 49.18 -43.64 23.28
C GLY A 9 47.83 -43.47 23.96
N VAL A 10 47.69 -42.46 24.79
CA VAL A 10 46.46 -42.13 25.49
C VAL A 10 45.62 -41.22 24.57
N VAL A 11 44.44 -41.68 24.17
CA VAL A 11 43.45 -40.87 23.44
C VAL A 11 42.54 -40.25 24.47
N VAL A 12 42.58 -38.93 24.61
CA VAL A 12 41.59 -38.17 25.39
C VAL A 12 40.43 -37.84 24.48
N LEU A 13 39.30 -38.46 24.74
CA LEU A 13 38.02 -38.12 24.11
C LEU A 13 37.23 -37.21 25.06
N GLU A 14 37.17 -35.95 24.79
CA GLU A 14 36.19 -35.07 25.42
C GLU A 14 34.81 -35.39 24.79
N ARG A 15 33.91 -35.93 25.59
CA ARG A 15 32.50 -36.10 25.28
C ARG A 15 31.73 -35.11 26.17
N ASP A 16 31.17 -34.10 25.56
CA ASP A 16 30.25 -33.19 26.26
C ASP A 16 28.92 -33.95 26.46
N LEU A 17 28.71 -34.42 27.70
CA LEU A 17 27.48 -35.07 28.16
C LEU A 17 26.55 -34.09 28.91
N THR A 18 26.88 -32.80 28.90
CA THR A 18 26.05 -31.78 29.54
C THR A 18 24.95 -31.32 28.57
N THR A 19 23.98 -32.18 28.28
CA THR A 19 22.66 -31.71 27.83
C THR A 19 22.00 -31.07 29.06
N VAL A 20 22.15 -29.77 29.21
CA VAL A 20 21.39 -29.01 30.20
C VAL A 20 19.99 -28.84 29.65
N ALA A 21 18.96 -29.21 30.41
CA ALA A 21 17.60 -28.81 30.12
C ALA A 21 17.54 -27.27 30.26
N ASN A 22 17.52 -26.56 29.13
CA ASN A 22 17.36 -25.13 29.15
C ASN A 22 15.88 -24.84 29.36
N ALA A 23 15.55 -24.01 30.34
CA ALA A 23 14.24 -23.46 30.48
C ALA A 23 13.98 -22.58 29.26
N THR A 24 12.92 -22.85 28.51
CA THR A 24 12.39 -21.98 27.45
C THR A 24 11.88 -20.68 28.09
N LEU A 25 12.08 -19.57 27.43
CA LEU A 25 11.53 -18.29 27.88
C LEU A 25 10.04 -18.27 27.60
N ASP A 26 9.24 -18.40 28.66
CA ASP A 26 7.79 -18.31 28.60
C ASP A 26 7.36 -16.86 28.37
N ASN A 27 7.26 -16.45 27.15
CA ASN A 27 6.96 -15.05 26.79
C ASN A 27 5.93 -14.86 25.69
N VAL A 28 5.26 -15.92 25.24
CA VAL A 28 4.34 -15.91 24.12
C VAL A 28 2.89 -15.92 24.60
N ALA A 29 2.09 -14.92 24.21
CA ALA A 29 0.66 -14.94 24.46
C ALA A 29 -0.16 -15.03 23.17
N ALA A 30 -1.34 -15.68 23.24
CA ALA A 30 -2.33 -15.69 22.17
C ALA A 30 -3.42 -14.64 22.41
N VAL A 31 -3.75 -13.89 21.37
CA VAL A 31 -4.83 -12.91 21.34
C VAL A 31 -5.71 -13.14 20.11
N VAL A 32 -7.01 -13.22 20.32
CA VAL A 32 -8.02 -13.34 19.27
C VAL A 32 -8.94 -12.13 19.31
N GLY A 33 -9.20 -11.52 18.16
CA GLY A 33 -10.10 -10.35 18.11
C GLY A 33 -10.39 -9.82 16.72
N SER A 34 -11.10 -8.70 16.69
CA SER A 34 -11.34 -7.94 15.46
C SER A 34 -10.33 -6.80 15.32
N PHE A 35 -9.78 -6.66 14.12
CA PHE A 35 -8.79 -5.64 13.79
C PHE A 35 -9.15 -4.95 12.47
N GLU A 36 -8.60 -3.76 12.25
CA GLU A 36 -8.88 -2.95 11.06
C GLU A 36 -8.44 -3.65 9.76
N LYS A 37 -7.27 -4.28 9.77
CA LYS A 37 -6.70 -5.01 8.63
C LYS A 37 -5.95 -6.25 9.12
N GLY A 38 -5.22 -6.90 8.24
CA GLY A 38 -4.45 -8.11 8.55
C GLY A 38 -5.14 -9.40 8.09
N PRO A 39 -4.38 -10.50 8.00
CA PRO A 39 -4.90 -11.79 7.58
C PRO A 39 -5.93 -12.32 8.58
N VAL A 40 -6.97 -12.95 8.05
CA VAL A 40 -8.08 -13.52 8.82
C VAL A 40 -7.85 -15.00 9.03
N ASN A 41 -8.16 -15.52 10.23
CA ASN A 41 -7.96 -16.91 10.62
C ASN A 41 -6.55 -17.44 10.37
N LYS A 42 -5.56 -16.57 10.55
CA LYS A 42 -4.15 -16.90 10.46
C LYS A 42 -3.42 -16.37 11.69
N ILE A 43 -2.54 -17.18 12.25
CA ILE A 43 -1.68 -16.78 13.36
C ILE A 43 -0.55 -15.91 12.81
N VAL A 44 -0.35 -14.75 13.41
CA VAL A 44 0.73 -13.82 13.08
C VAL A 44 1.50 -13.50 14.34
N ASP A 45 2.82 -13.70 14.30
CA ASP A 45 3.71 -13.34 15.39
C ASP A 45 3.98 -11.84 15.42
N ILE A 46 3.76 -11.21 16.56
CA ILE A 46 3.93 -9.77 16.78
C ILE A 46 4.82 -9.54 17.99
N THR A 47 5.88 -8.80 17.80
CA THR A 47 6.91 -8.53 18.83
C THR A 47 6.86 -7.12 19.39
N SER A 48 6.16 -6.21 18.73
CA SER A 48 6.11 -4.80 19.12
C SER A 48 4.78 -4.11 18.76
N GLU A 49 4.46 -3.03 19.47
CA GLU A 49 3.29 -2.19 19.16
C GLU A 49 3.38 -1.61 17.75
N LYS A 50 4.59 -1.27 17.26
CA LYS A 50 4.81 -0.77 15.91
C LYS A 50 4.44 -1.83 14.86
N GLU A 51 4.79 -3.06 15.08
CA GLU A 51 4.45 -4.19 14.21
C GLU A 51 2.95 -4.50 14.25
N LEU A 52 2.33 -4.48 15.47
CA LEU A 52 0.88 -4.60 15.62
C LEU A 52 0.14 -3.55 14.77
N LEU A 53 0.61 -2.29 14.82
CA LEU A 53 0.06 -1.20 14.02
C LEU A 53 0.24 -1.44 12.52
N ALA A 54 1.42 -1.89 12.10
CA ALA A 54 1.73 -2.12 10.70
C ALA A 54 0.86 -3.24 10.08
N VAL A 55 0.71 -4.36 10.79
CA VAL A 55 -0.01 -5.54 10.31
C VAL A 55 -1.52 -5.42 10.50
N PHE A 56 -1.97 -5.01 11.70
CA PHE A 56 -3.38 -5.05 12.08
C PHE A 56 -4.09 -3.69 12.08
N GLY A 57 -3.40 -2.62 11.72
CA GLY A 57 -3.96 -1.28 11.61
C GLY A 57 -4.07 -0.56 12.95
N ARG A 58 -4.84 0.53 12.96
CA ARG A 58 -5.03 1.40 14.13
C ARG A 58 -6.22 0.97 14.98
N PRO A 59 -6.18 1.24 16.31
CA PRO A 59 -7.39 1.13 17.11
C PRO A 59 -8.41 2.19 16.66
N ASN A 60 -9.68 1.82 16.66
CA ASN A 60 -10.81 2.71 16.40
C ASN A 60 -11.92 2.50 17.46
N ASP A 61 -13.06 3.16 17.33
CA ASP A 61 -14.16 3.10 18.30
C ASP A 61 -14.79 1.70 18.46
N TYR A 62 -14.56 0.79 17.50
CA TYR A 62 -15.15 -0.56 17.49
C TYR A 62 -14.19 -1.66 17.93
N ASN A 63 -12.86 -1.50 17.69
CA ASN A 63 -11.86 -2.55 17.94
C ASN A 63 -10.85 -2.22 19.05
N TYR A 64 -10.92 -1.01 19.64
CA TYR A 64 -9.90 -0.52 20.59
C TYR A 64 -9.65 -1.47 21.78
N GLU A 65 -10.68 -2.17 22.25
CA GLU A 65 -10.52 -3.08 23.38
C GLU A 65 -9.63 -4.29 23.02
N TYR A 66 -9.82 -4.87 21.82
CA TYR A 66 -8.97 -5.95 21.32
C TYR A 66 -7.55 -5.45 21.08
N TRP A 67 -7.44 -4.31 20.38
CA TRP A 67 -6.16 -3.73 20.01
C TRP A 67 -5.31 -3.35 21.22
N TYR A 68 -5.89 -2.63 22.18
CA TYR A 68 -5.17 -2.24 23.40
C TYR A 68 -4.92 -3.42 24.35
N ASN A 69 -5.76 -4.45 24.36
CA ASN A 69 -5.47 -5.69 25.10
C ASN A 69 -4.17 -6.33 24.59
N ALA A 70 -4.01 -6.44 23.26
CA ALA A 70 -2.75 -6.89 22.65
C ALA A 70 -1.57 -5.95 23.00
N ALA A 71 -1.73 -4.66 22.78
CA ALA A 71 -0.68 -3.66 23.02
C ALA A 71 -0.21 -3.62 24.50
N GLN A 72 -1.13 -3.84 25.46
CA GLN A 72 -0.77 -3.86 26.88
C GLN A 72 0.13 -5.05 27.21
N PHE A 73 -0.11 -6.23 26.68
CA PHE A 73 0.79 -7.37 26.91
C PHE A 73 2.19 -7.12 26.34
N LEU A 74 2.28 -6.55 25.13
CA LEU A 74 3.56 -6.16 24.50
C LEU A 74 4.34 -5.15 25.36
N LEU A 75 3.64 -4.26 26.07
CA LEU A 75 4.28 -3.28 26.97
C LEU A 75 5.10 -3.93 28.10
N TYR A 76 4.78 -5.16 28.50
CA TYR A 76 5.51 -5.91 29.50
C TYR A 76 6.70 -6.71 28.96
N GLY A 77 6.93 -6.68 27.62
CA GLY A 77 8.08 -7.30 26.97
C GLY A 77 7.80 -8.70 26.41
N GLY A 78 6.53 -9.07 26.25
CA GLY A 78 6.13 -10.33 25.64
C GLY A 78 6.05 -10.26 24.12
N THR A 79 5.84 -11.41 23.51
CA THR A 79 5.47 -11.60 22.11
C THR A 79 4.04 -12.10 21.99
N LEU A 80 3.39 -11.82 20.89
CA LEU A 80 1.99 -12.20 20.67
C LEU A 80 1.84 -13.06 19.43
N LYS A 81 1.01 -14.07 19.53
CA LYS A 81 0.35 -14.74 18.40
C LYS A 81 -1.04 -14.10 18.26
N VAL A 82 -1.16 -13.21 17.28
CA VAL A 82 -2.40 -12.46 17.04
C VAL A 82 -3.21 -13.14 15.94
N ILE A 83 -4.50 -13.34 16.21
CA ILE A 83 -5.45 -13.92 15.27
C ILE A 83 -6.59 -12.93 15.04
N ARG A 84 -6.71 -12.47 13.82
CA ARG A 84 -7.92 -11.75 13.40
C ARG A 84 -9.03 -12.75 13.15
N SER A 85 -10.10 -12.66 13.94
CA SER A 85 -11.26 -13.53 13.78
C SER A 85 -11.95 -13.28 12.44
N ASP A 86 -12.47 -14.33 11.84
CA ASP A 86 -13.38 -14.23 10.69
C ASP A 86 -14.68 -13.53 11.08
N SER A 87 -15.33 -12.93 10.10
CA SER A 87 -16.69 -12.44 10.23
C SER A 87 -17.38 -12.52 8.87
N THR A 88 -18.62 -12.93 8.88
CA THR A 88 -19.46 -13.01 7.67
C THR A 88 -19.68 -11.66 7.00
N ALA A 89 -19.47 -10.56 7.73
CA ALA A 89 -19.58 -9.20 7.19
C ALA A 89 -18.34 -8.77 6.40
N LEU A 90 -17.17 -9.36 6.65
CA LEU A 90 -15.90 -8.97 6.05
C LEU A 90 -15.91 -9.11 4.52
N LYS A 91 -15.38 -8.10 3.82
CA LYS A 91 -15.15 -8.12 2.37
C LYS A 91 -13.89 -7.38 1.99
N ASN A 92 -13.18 -7.87 0.98
CA ASN A 92 -12.03 -7.19 0.40
C ASN A 92 -12.52 -6.13 -0.59
N ALA A 93 -11.88 -4.99 -0.61
CA ALA A 93 -12.11 -4.01 -1.66
C ALA A 93 -11.57 -4.53 -2.99
N ILE A 94 -12.28 -4.31 -4.08
CA ILE A 94 -11.87 -4.67 -5.44
C ILE A 94 -12.11 -3.51 -6.39
N ASP A 95 -11.41 -3.48 -7.50
CA ASP A 95 -11.76 -2.61 -8.61
C ASP A 95 -13.02 -3.16 -9.29
N THR A 96 -13.99 -2.31 -9.45
CA THR A 96 -15.29 -2.66 -10.07
C THR A 96 -15.39 -2.21 -11.51
N ALA A 97 -14.49 -1.33 -11.93
CA ALA A 97 -14.32 -0.87 -13.30
C ALA A 97 -12.90 -0.40 -13.53
N GLN A 98 -12.38 -0.68 -14.71
CA GLN A 98 -11.21 0.01 -15.19
C GLN A 98 -11.52 1.50 -15.26
N TYR A 99 -10.66 2.28 -14.65
CA TYR A 99 -10.71 3.70 -14.78
C TYR A 99 -10.19 4.10 -16.15
N THR A 100 -11.09 4.25 -17.10
CA THR A 100 -10.78 5.02 -18.31
C THR A 100 -10.72 6.46 -17.85
N ASN A 101 -9.63 7.14 -18.15
CA ASN A 101 -9.43 8.56 -17.89
C ASN A 101 -10.55 9.36 -18.58
N THR A 102 -11.76 9.34 -18.02
CA THR A 102 -12.85 10.17 -18.49
C THR A 102 -12.47 11.57 -18.10
N LEU A 103 -11.90 12.25 -19.09
CA LEU A 103 -11.59 13.65 -18.98
C LEU A 103 -12.91 14.40 -18.85
N PHE A 104 -12.96 15.29 -17.90
CA PHE A 104 -13.96 16.35 -17.96
C PHE A 104 -13.53 17.28 -19.09
N SER A 105 -14.08 17.04 -20.29
CA SER A 105 -13.70 17.71 -21.54
C SER A 105 -13.87 19.22 -21.43
N GLY A 106 -13.08 19.97 -22.17
CA GLY A 106 -13.19 21.43 -22.25
C GLY A 106 -14.58 21.97 -22.65
N SER A 107 -15.46 21.13 -23.19
CA SER A 107 -16.84 21.46 -23.57
C SER A 107 -17.92 20.93 -22.62
N ASP A 108 -17.57 20.06 -21.66
CA ASP A 108 -18.56 19.48 -20.76
C ASP A 108 -19.08 20.50 -19.76
N THR A 109 -20.37 20.47 -19.49
CA THR A 109 -21.07 21.36 -18.55
C THR A 109 -21.62 20.63 -17.32
N THR A 110 -21.51 19.30 -17.25
CA THR A 110 -21.88 18.51 -16.08
C THR A 110 -20.64 17.85 -15.51
N LEU A 111 -20.26 18.26 -14.32
CA LEU A 111 -19.10 17.75 -13.58
C LEU A 111 -19.57 16.82 -12.45
N THR A 112 -19.26 15.53 -12.52
CA THR A 112 -19.53 14.61 -11.43
C THR A 112 -18.37 14.64 -10.45
N VAL A 113 -18.66 14.96 -9.18
CA VAL A 113 -17.67 15.02 -8.10
C VAL A 113 -17.82 13.85 -7.13
N LYS A 114 -16.78 13.55 -6.40
CA LYS A 114 -16.79 12.47 -5.38
C LYS A 114 -17.75 12.76 -4.23
N SER A 115 -17.84 14.02 -3.85
CA SER A 115 -18.80 14.52 -2.85
C SER A 115 -19.11 15.98 -3.14
N ALA A 116 -20.38 16.31 -3.26
CA ALA A 116 -20.86 17.67 -3.40
C ALA A 116 -21.26 18.32 -2.06
N THR A 117 -20.88 17.71 -0.91
CA THR A 117 -21.17 18.26 0.42
C THR A 117 -20.59 19.66 0.56
N ASP A 118 -21.39 20.62 1.01
CA ASP A 118 -21.05 22.05 1.13
C ASP A 118 -20.65 22.73 -0.19
N ILE A 119 -21.11 22.24 -1.33
CA ILE A 119 -21.00 22.92 -2.62
C ILE A 119 -22.41 23.39 -2.99
N ALA A 120 -22.55 24.66 -3.31
CA ALA A 120 -23.83 25.28 -3.63
C ALA A 120 -23.83 25.96 -5.02
N ALA A 121 -25.01 26.32 -5.51
CA ALA A 121 -25.10 27.13 -6.71
C ALA A 121 -24.51 28.52 -6.47
N ASN A 122 -23.77 29.04 -7.43
CA ASN A 122 -22.97 30.25 -7.47
C ASN A 122 -21.57 30.17 -6.80
N ASP A 123 -21.19 29.03 -6.25
CA ASP A 123 -19.81 28.80 -5.86
C ASP A 123 -18.90 28.69 -7.08
N TYR A 124 -17.63 29.04 -6.86
CA TYR A 124 -16.60 28.82 -7.86
C TYR A 124 -15.79 27.56 -7.51
N LEU A 125 -15.45 26.80 -8.52
CA LEU A 125 -14.58 25.64 -8.44
C LEU A 125 -13.31 25.94 -9.23
N LEU A 126 -12.15 25.85 -8.58
CA LEU A 126 -10.86 25.89 -9.27
C LEU A 126 -10.36 24.46 -9.44
N ILE A 127 -10.13 24.07 -10.68
CA ILE A 127 -9.57 22.78 -11.06
C ILE A 127 -8.37 23.05 -11.97
N ASP A 128 -7.19 22.60 -11.56
CA ASP A 128 -5.92 22.93 -12.24
C ASP A 128 -5.76 24.46 -12.41
N ALA A 129 -6.01 24.98 -13.61
CA ALA A 129 -5.89 26.40 -13.91
C ALA A 129 -7.22 27.04 -14.32
N GLU A 130 -8.32 26.30 -14.32
CA GLU A 130 -9.64 26.79 -14.73
C GLU A 130 -10.55 27.04 -13.53
N ILE A 131 -11.24 28.19 -13.54
CA ILE A 131 -12.32 28.50 -12.61
C ILE A 131 -13.66 28.30 -13.32
N MET A 132 -14.55 27.60 -12.64
CA MET A 132 -15.93 27.33 -13.10
C MET A 132 -16.92 27.84 -12.07
N THR A 133 -18.12 28.23 -12.49
CA THR A 133 -19.21 28.58 -11.57
C THR A 133 -20.22 27.44 -11.53
N VAL A 134 -20.59 26.98 -10.35
CA VAL A 134 -21.65 25.99 -10.15
C VAL A 134 -23.00 26.64 -10.41
N THR A 135 -23.81 26.12 -11.33
CA THR A 135 -25.14 26.62 -11.63
C THR A 135 -26.26 25.82 -10.98
N ALA A 136 -26.02 24.53 -10.76
CA ALA A 136 -26.94 23.64 -10.04
C ALA A 136 -26.18 22.46 -9.44
N VAL A 137 -26.73 21.92 -8.35
CA VAL A 137 -26.22 20.73 -7.67
C VAL A 137 -27.32 19.66 -7.67
N ASN A 138 -27.05 18.50 -8.23
CA ASN A 138 -27.94 17.37 -8.27
C ASN A 138 -27.25 16.10 -7.76
N GLY A 139 -27.31 15.87 -6.47
CA GLY A 139 -26.49 14.84 -5.82
C GLY A 139 -25.00 15.18 -5.96
N ASN A 140 -24.22 14.32 -6.58
CA ASN A 140 -22.81 14.56 -6.87
C ASN A 140 -22.55 15.12 -8.29
N ASP A 141 -23.60 15.38 -9.06
CA ASP A 141 -23.50 16.00 -10.38
C ASP A 141 -23.69 17.52 -10.26
N LEU A 142 -22.67 18.26 -10.66
CA LEU A 142 -22.65 19.71 -10.65
C LEU A 142 -22.84 20.20 -12.10
N SER A 143 -23.84 21.03 -12.31
CA SER A 143 -23.91 21.81 -13.57
C SER A 143 -22.99 23.02 -13.44
N VAL A 144 -22.08 23.21 -14.39
CA VAL A 144 -21.06 24.26 -14.29
C VAL A 144 -21.01 25.15 -15.55
N LEU A 145 -20.69 26.42 -15.33
CA LEU A 145 -20.24 27.33 -16.37
C LEU A 145 -18.72 27.35 -16.38
N ARG A 146 -18.15 27.09 -17.56
CA ARG A 146 -16.70 26.97 -17.79
C ARG A 146 -16.02 28.32 -17.95
N ALA A 147 -14.70 28.34 -17.82
CA ALA A 147 -13.83 29.47 -18.16
C ALA A 147 -14.24 30.78 -17.47
N GLN A 148 -14.54 30.74 -16.21
CA GLN A 148 -14.95 31.91 -15.43
C GLN A 148 -13.75 32.75 -14.96
N LEU A 149 -13.99 34.00 -14.59
CA LEU A 149 -12.99 34.92 -14.07
C LEU A 149 -11.76 35.06 -14.99
N ASN A 150 -11.96 35.07 -16.29
CA ASN A 150 -10.92 35.17 -17.33
C ASN A 150 -9.92 34.03 -17.36
N THR A 151 -10.25 32.87 -16.80
CA THR A 151 -9.49 31.64 -17.01
C THR A 151 -9.87 30.96 -18.32
N ALA A 152 -9.02 30.06 -18.81
CA ALA A 152 -9.30 29.31 -20.05
C ALA A 152 -9.97 27.97 -19.71
N GLY A 153 -10.98 27.59 -20.53
CA GLY A 153 -11.59 26.26 -20.45
C GLY A 153 -10.59 25.19 -20.90
N THR A 154 -10.26 24.26 -20.02
CA THR A 154 -9.30 23.19 -20.26
C THR A 154 -9.93 21.84 -19.95
N THR A 155 -9.29 20.77 -20.41
CA THR A 155 -9.71 19.41 -20.07
C THR A 155 -9.06 19.00 -18.75
N HIS A 156 -9.84 18.43 -17.85
CA HIS A 156 -9.37 17.99 -16.53
C HIS A 156 -9.44 16.47 -16.39
N ALA A 157 -8.41 15.91 -15.79
CA ALA A 157 -8.40 14.48 -15.49
C ALA A 157 -9.34 14.17 -14.33
N ALA A 158 -9.98 13.03 -14.39
CA ALA A 158 -10.71 12.55 -13.24
C ALA A 158 -9.76 12.27 -12.06
N GLY A 159 -10.25 12.44 -10.84
CA GLY A 159 -9.41 12.48 -9.65
C GLY A 159 -8.62 13.78 -9.48
N SER A 160 -8.75 14.75 -10.40
CA SER A 160 -8.22 16.10 -10.18
C SER A 160 -8.86 16.73 -8.95
N SER A 161 -8.02 17.32 -8.12
CA SER A 161 -8.46 17.97 -6.87
C SER A 161 -9.21 19.26 -7.20
N ILE A 162 -10.31 19.49 -6.51
CA ILE A 162 -11.18 20.65 -6.64
C ILE A 162 -10.99 21.55 -5.43
N THR A 163 -10.64 22.79 -5.67
CA THR A 163 -10.63 23.85 -4.68
C THR A 163 -11.96 24.61 -4.75
N LEU A 164 -12.68 24.64 -3.63
CA LEU A 164 -13.92 25.40 -3.50
C LEU A 164 -13.59 26.87 -3.16
N ILE A 165 -14.21 27.79 -3.88
CA ILE A 165 -14.11 29.23 -3.66
C ILE A 165 -15.52 29.78 -3.45
N GLU A 166 -15.79 30.19 -2.23
CA GLU A 166 -17.12 30.68 -1.80
C GLU A 166 -17.05 32.19 -1.53
N ASP A 167 -18.17 32.88 -1.75
CA ASP A 167 -18.31 34.25 -1.27
C ASP A 167 -18.52 34.23 0.24
N ALA A 168 -17.64 34.90 0.99
CA ALA A 168 -17.71 34.97 2.46
C ALA A 168 -18.88 35.84 2.97
N GLY A 169 -19.69 36.37 2.07
CA GLY A 169 -20.84 37.21 2.42
C GLY A 169 -20.49 38.60 2.92
N THR A 170 -19.22 38.98 2.83
CA THR A 170 -18.77 40.35 3.21
C THR A 170 -18.27 41.09 1.97
N THR A 171 -18.73 42.32 1.79
CA THR A 171 -18.42 43.15 0.64
C THR A 171 -18.11 44.57 1.05
N THR A 172 -17.34 45.25 0.25
CA THR A 172 -17.07 46.69 0.28
C THR A 172 -16.82 47.21 -1.10
N ASP A 173 -16.76 48.52 -1.31
CA ASP A 173 -16.46 49.08 -2.61
C ASP A 173 -14.99 49.53 -2.69
N LEU A 174 -14.45 49.51 -3.91
CA LEU A 174 -13.15 50.10 -4.23
C LEU A 174 -13.25 51.64 -4.07
N ASN A 175 -12.37 52.22 -3.27
CA ASN A 175 -12.35 53.66 -2.99
C ASN A 175 -10.97 54.22 -3.37
N GLN A 176 -10.68 54.16 -4.67
CA GLN A 176 -9.46 54.74 -5.25
C GLN A 176 -9.74 56.14 -5.78
N SER A 177 -8.76 57.02 -5.70
CA SER A 177 -8.86 58.38 -6.31
C SER A 177 -8.80 58.30 -7.87
N GLY A 178 -9.41 57.30 -8.46
CA GLY A 178 -9.40 56.98 -9.89
C GLY A 178 -9.35 55.50 -10.16
N THR A 179 -8.93 55.09 -11.35
CA THR A 179 -8.88 53.69 -11.77
C THR A 179 -7.70 52.98 -11.10
N LEU A 180 -7.94 51.82 -10.45
CA LEU A 180 -6.90 50.90 -10.04
C LEU A 180 -6.28 50.27 -11.29
N SER A 181 -5.02 50.59 -11.58
CA SER A 181 -4.35 50.01 -12.76
C SER A 181 -4.06 48.52 -12.58
N ALA A 182 -3.91 47.78 -13.67
CA ALA A 182 -3.57 46.37 -13.66
C ALA A 182 -2.28 46.03 -12.89
N GLY A 183 -1.31 46.96 -12.85
CA GLY A 183 -0.06 46.77 -12.06
C GLY A 183 -0.12 47.38 -10.66
N GLY A 184 -1.25 47.98 -10.25
CA GLY A 184 -1.41 48.58 -8.94
C GLY A 184 -1.51 47.52 -7.82
N THR A 185 -0.59 47.57 -6.85
CA THR A 185 -0.56 46.63 -5.72
C THR A 185 -1.13 47.23 -4.43
N SER A 186 -1.49 48.53 -4.46
CA SER A 186 -2.14 49.24 -3.35
C SER A 186 -3.60 49.43 -3.67
N VAL A 187 -4.48 48.79 -2.92
CA VAL A 187 -5.94 48.84 -3.10
C VAL A 187 -6.56 49.55 -1.91
N THR A 188 -7.19 50.71 -2.10
CA THR A 188 -7.95 51.40 -1.06
C THR A 188 -9.40 51.00 -1.17
N VAL A 189 -9.98 50.52 -0.07
CA VAL A 189 -11.39 50.11 0.02
C VAL A 189 -12.19 51.11 0.85
N GLN A 190 -13.50 51.11 0.73
CA GLN A 190 -14.36 52.02 1.50
C GLN A 190 -14.32 51.68 3.01
N SER A 191 -14.23 50.39 3.33
CA SER A 191 -14.07 49.92 4.72
C SER A 191 -13.48 48.50 4.76
N ALA A 192 -12.23 48.40 5.18
CA ALA A 192 -11.57 47.14 5.44
C ALA A 192 -12.20 46.40 6.64
N THR A 193 -12.73 47.14 7.61
CA THR A 193 -13.43 46.59 8.78
C THR A 193 -14.74 45.90 8.39
N SER A 194 -15.52 46.48 7.48
CA SER A 194 -16.77 45.90 6.98
C SER A 194 -16.48 44.63 6.16
N LEU A 195 -15.38 44.61 5.43
CA LEU A 195 -14.92 43.44 4.69
C LEU A 195 -14.38 42.33 5.62
N ALA A 196 -14.04 42.66 6.85
CA ALA A 196 -13.43 41.78 7.84
C ALA A 196 -12.17 41.06 7.31
N VAL A 197 -11.40 41.76 6.49
CA VAL A 197 -10.24 41.26 5.77
C VAL A 197 -9.06 40.99 6.69
N GLN A 198 -8.33 39.90 6.43
CA GLN A 198 -7.10 39.53 7.10
C GLN A 198 -5.97 39.36 6.09
N ILE A 199 -4.73 39.32 6.59
CA ILE A 199 -3.57 39.02 5.75
C ILE A 199 -3.68 37.56 5.23
N ASN A 200 -3.42 37.36 3.95
CA ASN A 200 -3.60 36.16 3.15
C ASN A 200 -5.05 35.86 2.71
N ASP A 201 -6.02 36.72 3.01
CA ASP A 201 -7.35 36.56 2.46
C ASP A 201 -7.36 36.82 0.93
N TYR A 202 -8.27 36.14 0.26
CA TYR A 202 -8.55 36.35 -1.16
C TYR A 202 -9.75 37.28 -1.31
N LEU A 203 -9.63 38.22 -2.23
CA LEU A 203 -10.70 39.17 -2.56
C LEU A 203 -10.98 39.11 -4.05
N LYS A 204 -12.24 39.18 -4.41
CA LYS A 204 -12.70 39.25 -5.81
C LYS A 204 -13.08 40.68 -6.19
N ILE A 205 -12.54 41.18 -7.26
CA ILE A 205 -12.91 42.45 -7.90
C ILE A 205 -13.29 42.14 -9.32
N GLU A 206 -14.58 42.24 -9.68
CA GLU A 206 -15.11 41.85 -11.00
C GLU A 206 -14.67 40.41 -11.38
N SER A 207 -13.75 40.29 -12.33
CA SER A 207 -13.24 39.01 -12.82
C SER A 207 -11.83 38.66 -12.31
N GLU A 208 -11.27 39.47 -11.41
CA GLU A 208 -9.93 39.27 -10.87
C GLU A 208 -9.99 38.84 -9.41
N ILE A 209 -9.14 37.88 -9.02
CA ILE A 209 -8.87 37.51 -7.63
C ILE A 209 -7.50 38.07 -7.23
N ILE A 210 -7.47 38.74 -6.07
CA ILE A 210 -6.27 39.30 -5.46
C ILE A 210 -6.08 38.73 -4.07
N ARG A 211 -4.84 38.67 -3.59
CA ARG A 211 -4.52 38.20 -2.23
C ARG A 211 -3.92 39.32 -1.41
N VAL A 212 -4.41 39.51 -0.20
CA VAL A 212 -3.95 40.54 0.72
C VAL A 212 -2.63 40.14 1.37
N THR A 213 -1.61 41.00 1.25
CA THR A 213 -0.29 40.78 1.84
C THR A 213 0.00 41.69 3.01
N ALA A 214 -0.64 42.87 3.07
CA ALA A 214 -0.56 43.77 4.23
C ALA A 214 -1.82 44.64 4.30
N ILE A 215 -2.16 45.13 5.52
CA ILE A 215 -3.33 45.96 5.79
C ILE A 215 -2.86 47.19 6.56
N ALA A 216 -3.20 48.41 6.07
CA ALA A 216 -2.92 49.69 6.71
C ALA A 216 -4.18 50.55 6.69
N GLY A 217 -5.04 50.40 7.70
CA GLY A 217 -6.37 51.03 7.72
C GLY A 217 -7.23 50.47 6.58
N ASP A 218 -7.77 51.36 5.75
CA ASP A 218 -8.57 50.95 4.56
C ASP A 218 -7.72 50.75 3.27
N THR A 219 -6.40 50.82 3.40
CA THR A 219 -5.48 50.54 2.29
C THR A 219 -4.89 49.14 2.46
N LEU A 220 -5.08 48.29 1.45
CA LEU A 220 -4.61 46.92 1.37
C LEU A 220 -3.42 46.85 0.39
N THR A 221 -2.35 46.19 0.80
CA THR A 221 -1.32 45.78 -0.15
C THR A 221 -1.67 44.38 -0.64
N VAL A 222 -1.64 44.16 -1.95
CA VAL A 222 -2.15 42.92 -2.55
C VAL A 222 -1.19 42.35 -3.60
N THR A 223 -1.27 41.03 -3.78
CA THR A 223 -0.79 40.37 -5.00
C THR A 223 -1.95 40.27 -5.98
N ARG A 224 -1.70 40.57 -7.26
CA ARG A 224 -2.69 40.66 -8.33
C ARG A 224 -2.74 39.34 -9.12
N GLY A 225 -3.91 39.08 -9.73
CA GLY A 225 -4.06 37.93 -10.64
C GLY A 225 -3.90 36.58 -9.97
N GLU A 226 -4.31 36.42 -8.73
CA GLU A 226 -4.22 35.16 -7.97
C GLU A 226 -5.23 34.12 -8.51
N LEU A 227 -5.00 32.86 -8.15
CA LEU A 227 -5.82 31.70 -8.58
C LEU A 227 -6.02 31.63 -10.10
N ASN A 228 -4.98 31.93 -10.88
CA ASN A 228 -4.94 31.94 -12.34
C ASN A 228 -5.86 32.98 -13.03
N THR A 229 -6.37 33.95 -12.29
CA THR A 229 -7.07 35.10 -12.90
C THR A 229 -6.07 36.11 -13.48
N THR A 230 -6.53 36.97 -14.36
CA THR A 230 -5.67 37.97 -15.00
C THR A 230 -5.84 39.33 -14.33
N ALA A 231 -4.73 39.96 -13.96
CA ALA A 231 -4.74 41.31 -13.43
C ALA A 231 -5.29 42.32 -14.44
N SER A 232 -6.31 43.06 -14.05
CA SER A 232 -7.01 44.05 -14.89
C SER A 232 -7.13 45.41 -14.20
N SER A 233 -7.53 46.44 -14.92
CA SER A 233 -7.83 47.74 -14.34
C SER A 233 -9.28 47.80 -13.90
N HIS A 234 -9.51 48.35 -12.68
CA HIS A 234 -10.84 48.45 -12.07
C HIS A 234 -11.19 49.90 -11.78
N SER A 235 -12.45 50.26 -12.06
CA SER A 235 -12.97 51.58 -11.79
C SER A 235 -13.26 51.80 -10.30
N ASP A 236 -13.18 53.03 -9.87
CA ASP A 236 -13.62 53.41 -8.53
C ASP A 236 -15.10 53.08 -8.29
N GLY A 237 -15.44 52.64 -7.10
CA GLY A 237 -16.79 52.22 -6.71
C GLY A 237 -17.19 50.78 -7.08
N VAL A 238 -16.28 49.99 -7.65
CA VAL A 238 -16.57 48.58 -7.96
C VAL A 238 -16.59 47.74 -6.69
N ALA A 239 -17.55 46.85 -6.58
CA ALA A 239 -17.67 45.95 -5.40
C ALA A 239 -16.50 44.97 -5.28
N ILE A 240 -16.05 44.82 -4.04
CA ILE A 240 -15.00 43.89 -3.63
C ILE A 240 -15.62 42.89 -2.66
N ASN A 241 -15.58 41.61 -3.01
CA ASN A 241 -16.09 40.53 -2.19
C ASN A 241 -14.94 39.76 -1.57
N ARG A 242 -15.04 39.45 -0.29
CA ARG A 242 -14.10 38.53 0.38
C ARG A 242 -14.47 37.08 0.03
N LEU A 243 -13.46 36.29 -0.25
CA LEU A 243 -13.62 34.88 -0.61
C LEU A 243 -13.09 33.96 0.49
N THR A 244 -13.75 32.82 0.67
CA THR A 244 -13.25 31.65 1.41
C THR A 244 -12.74 30.62 0.41
N VAL A 245 -11.49 30.22 0.56
CA VAL A 245 -10.85 29.25 -0.36
C VAL A 245 -10.53 27.97 0.41
N THR A 246 -11.17 26.86 0.01
CA THR A 246 -10.98 25.54 0.61
C THR A 246 -10.33 24.60 -0.40
N SER A 247 -9.02 24.44 -0.30
CA SER A 247 -8.25 23.57 -1.17
C SER A 247 -8.56 22.10 -0.92
N GLY A 248 -8.64 21.30 -1.98
CA GLY A 248 -8.88 19.85 -1.88
C GLY A 248 -10.24 19.49 -1.29
N LYS A 249 -11.26 20.33 -1.52
CA LYS A 249 -12.62 20.12 -1.00
C LYS A 249 -13.23 18.81 -1.45
N THR A 250 -13.02 18.47 -2.72
CA THR A 250 -13.45 17.22 -3.34
C THR A 250 -12.58 16.95 -4.56
N GLU A 251 -12.87 15.89 -5.27
CA GLU A 251 -12.19 15.49 -6.51
C GLU A 251 -13.21 15.24 -7.61
N ILE A 252 -12.79 15.35 -8.86
CA ILE A 252 -13.59 14.85 -9.99
C ILE A 252 -13.86 13.37 -9.77
N ASN A 253 -15.13 12.97 -9.83
CA ASN A 253 -15.51 11.60 -9.51
C ASN A 253 -14.84 10.61 -10.48
N GLU A 254 -14.24 9.60 -9.88
CA GLU A 254 -13.76 8.43 -10.61
C GLU A 254 -14.96 7.49 -10.77
N GLN A 255 -15.34 7.19 -12.01
CA GLN A 255 -16.55 6.41 -12.30
C GLN A 255 -16.50 5.04 -11.62
N THR A 256 -17.56 4.71 -10.89
CA THR A 256 -17.73 3.40 -10.24
C THR A 256 -18.71 2.55 -11.02
N SER A 257 -18.35 1.33 -11.40
CA SER A 257 -19.33 0.41 -11.95
C SER A 257 -20.12 -0.25 -10.82
N THR A 258 -21.44 -0.32 -10.99
CA THR A 258 -22.33 -1.03 -10.08
C THR A 258 -22.49 -2.48 -10.56
N GLY A 259 -22.32 -3.45 -9.68
CA GLY A 259 -22.72 -4.83 -9.95
C GLY A 259 -21.75 -5.95 -9.61
N VAL A 260 -20.52 -5.65 -9.19
CA VAL A 260 -19.57 -6.68 -8.75
C VAL A 260 -19.66 -6.86 -7.25
N THR A 261 -19.92 -8.09 -6.80
CA THR A 261 -19.90 -8.43 -5.38
C THR A 261 -18.46 -8.60 -4.92
N ALA A 262 -18.04 -7.78 -3.96
CA ALA A 262 -16.72 -7.87 -3.35
C ALA A 262 -16.53 -9.23 -2.63
N PRO A 263 -15.46 -9.98 -2.92
CA PRO A 263 -15.19 -11.28 -2.32
C PRO A 263 -14.71 -11.14 -0.86
N LEU A 264 -14.65 -12.27 -0.17
CA LEU A 264 -13.90 -12.41 1.08
C LEU A 264 -12.66 -13.26 0.79
N ILE A 265 -11.48 -12.64 0.87
CA ILE A 265 -10.17 -13.29 0.77
C ILE A 265 -9.51 -13.16 2.14
N ARG A 266 -9.49 -14.23 2.90
CA ARG A 266 -9.04 -14.22 4.30
C ARG A 266 -7.53 -14.08 4.44
N ASN A 267 -6.80 -14.84 3.63
CA ASN A 267 -5.34 -14.97 3.70
C ASN A 267 -4.76 -15.45 2.37
N ILE A 268 -3.45 -15.62 2.30
CA ILE A 268 -2.75 -16.02 1.08
C ILE A 268 -3.13 -17.44 0.64
N GLU A 269 -3.36 -18.35 1.57
CA GLU A 269 -3.72 -19.74 1.29
C GLU A 269 -5.09 -19.83 0.59
N GLN A 270 -6.05 -19.01 1.02
CA GLN A 270 -7.33 -18.91 0.34
C GLN A 270 -7.20 -18.22 -1.03
N TYR A 271 -6.38 -17.17 -1.12
CA TYR A 271 -6.12 -16.53 -2.41
C TYR A 271 -5.58 -17.53 -3.44
N GLU A 272 -4.58 -18.31 -3.08
CA GLU A 272 -3.96 -19.31 -3.96
C GLU A 272 -4.93 -20.43 -4.36
N SER A 273 -5.79 -20.86 -3.44
CA SER A 273 -6.70 -21.98 -3.68
C SER A 273 -7.99 -21.62 -4.40
N THR A 274 -8.47 -20.37 -4.29
CA THR A 274 -9.82 -20.01 -4.75
C THR A 274 -9.88 -18.81 -5.68
N VAL A 275 -8.86 -17.96 -5.70
CA VAL A 275 -8.85 -16.70 -6.45
C VAL A 275 -7.82 -16.70 -7.56
N GLU A 276 -6.61 -17.14 -7.27
CA GLU A 276 -5.53 -17.24 -8.25
C GLU A 276 -5.88 -18.27 -9.34
N GLY A 277 -5.93 -17.83 -10.59
CA GLY A 277 -6.31 -18.67 -11.72
C GLY A 277 -7.82 -18.84 -11.94
N ALA A 278 -8.67 -18.25 -11.09
CA ALA A 278 -10.11 -18.19 -11.33
C ALA A 278 -10.46 -17.07 -12.33
N SER A 279 -11.61 -17.21 -13.00
CA SER A 279 -12.14 -16.15 -13.88
C SER A 279 -12.73 -15.01 -13.03
N ASN A 280 -11.89 -14.16 -12.51
CA ASN A 280 -12.33 -13.00 -11.73
C ASN A 280 -12.78 -11.87 -12.67
N ASN A 281 -13.84 -11.17 -12.29
CA ASN A 281 -14.37 -10.01 -13.02
C ASN A 281 -13.78 -8.67 -12.50
N TRP A 282 -12.73 -8.72 -11.73
CA TRP A 282 -11.96 -7.60 -11.20
C TRP A 282 -10.45 -7.82 -11.47
N LYS A 283 -9.68 -6.73 -11.54
CA LYS A 283 -8.22 -6.77 -11.84
C LYS A 283 -7.38 -6.76 -10.58
N TRP A 284 -7.76 -5.92 -9.63
CA TRP A 284 -7.03 -5.66 -8.40
C TRP A 284 -7.94 -5.75 -7.19
N GLY A 285 -7.49 -6.42 -6.16
CA GLY A 285 -8.21 -6.52 -4.89
C GLY A 285 -7.34 -6.15 -3.71
N GLY A 286 -7.92 -5.60 -2.66
CA GLY A 286 -7.23 -5.37 -1.40
C GLY A 286 -6.76 -6.69 -0.79
N ARG A 287 -5.53 -6.72 -0.27
CA ARG A 287 -4.92 -7.94 0.29
C ARG A 287 -5.67 -8.46 1.51
N HIS A 288 -6.19 -7.57 2.32
CA HIS A 288 -6.94 -7.92 3.51
C HIS A 288 -8.35 -7.35 3.44
N PRO A 289 -9.37 -8.02 4.02
CA PRO A 289 -10.72 -7.46 4.05
C PRO A 289 -10.79 -6.27 5.02
N GLY A 290 -11.63 -5.29 4.68
CA GLY A 290 -11.89 -4.10 5.51
C GLY A 290 -12.11 -2.83 4.71
N LEU A 291 -12.70 -1.83 5.37
CA LEU A 291 -12.98 -0.50 4.79
C LEU A 291 -11.72 0.25 4.35
N TYR A 292 -10.58 -0.02 4.97
CA TYR A 292 -9.32 0.61 4.61
C TYR A 292 -8.97 0.39 3.13
N GLY A 293 -9.36 -0.77 2.59
CA GLY A 293 -9.13 -1.13 1.20
C GLY A 293 -9.80 -0.19 0.19
N ASN A 294 -10.88 0.49 0.59
CA ASN A 294 -11.58 1.45 -0.27
C ASN A 294 -10.76 2.73 -0.52
N SER A 295 -9.73 2.99 0.30
CA SER A 295 -8.78 4.08 0.07
C SER A 295 -7.69 3.74 -0.95
N LEU A 296 -7.56 2.46 -1.30
CA LEU A 296 -6.50 2.02 -2.20
C LEU A 296 -6.81 2.37 -3.65
N ARG A 297 -5.77 2.82 -4.36
CA ARG A 297 -5.76 3.03 -5.80
C ARG A 297 -4.58 2.28 -6.38
N VAL A 298 -4.80 1.57 -7.46
CA VAL A 298 -3.72 0.95 -8.23
C VAL A 298 -3.56 1.72 -9.53
N VAL A 299 -2.37 2.18 -9.81
CA VAL A 299 -2.07 2.90 -11.04
C VAL A 299 -0.97 2.18 -11.81
N VAL A 300 -1.18 2.05 -13.11
CA VAL A 300 -0.31 1.25 -13.97
C VAL A 300 0.04 2.05 -15.22
N THR A 301 1.30 2.04 -15.61
CA THR A 301 1.77 2.51 -16.92
C THR A 301 2.72 1.48 -17.50
N ASP A 302 2.70 1.33 -18.81
CA ASP A 302 3.51 0.33 -19.48
C ASP A 302 4.49 0.93 -20.50
N ALA A 303 5.34 0.07 -21.07
CA ALA A 303 6.30 0.39 -22.12
C ALA A 303 5.67 0.42 -23.53
N GLY A 304 4.34 0.43 -23.63
CA GLY A 304 3.67 0.48 -24.93
C GLY A 304 4.04 1.74 -25.72
N PRO A 305 3.82 1.73 -27.04
CA PRO A 305 4.20 2.83 -27.93
C PRO A 305 3.42 4.10 -27.60
N ASP A 306 4.07 5.26 -27.80
CA ASP A 306 3.41 6.56 -27.62
C ASP A 306 2.51 6.90 -28.79
N GLN A 307 2.79 6.37 -29.94
CA GLN A 307 1.97 6.55 -31.16
C GLN A 307 2.02 5.33 -32.05
N ILE A 308 0.96 5.15 -32.82
CA ILE A 308 0.84 4.11 -33.84
C ILE A 308 0.67 4.80 -35.19
N LEU A 309 1.58 4.49 -36.10
CA LEU A 309 1.59 5.04 -37.44
C LEU A 309 1.22 3.97 -38.46
N SER A 310 0.37 4.31 -39.42
CA SER A 310 0.20 3.55 -40.65
C SER A 310 1.14 4.12 -41.69
N LEU A 311 2.01 3.29 -42.24
CA LEU A 311 2.96 3.67 -43.29
C LEU A 311 2.57 3.00 -44.59
N ASN A 312 2.27 3.82 -45.61
CA ASN A 312 2.03 3.38 -46.98
C ASN A 312 3.20 3.85 -47.84
N GLN A 313 3.94 2.88 -48.39
CA GLN A 313 5.09 3.21 -49.23
C GLN A 313 4.66 4.14 -50.37
N PRO A 314 5.31 5.30 -50.54
CA PRO A 314 4.98 6.18 -51.65
C PRO A 314 5.24 5.54 -53.01
N THR A 315 4.44 5.97 -53.97
CA THR A 315 4.58 5.43 -55.35
C THR A 315 5.67 6.15 -56.14
N THR A 316 6.17 7.27 -55.61
CA THR A 316 7.22 8.08 -56.24
C THR A 316 8.60 7.80 -55.64
N ALA A 317 9.63 8.06 -56.41
CA ALA A 317 11.00 7.79 -56.02
C ALA A 317 11.59 8.84 -55.02
N GLU A 318 10.77 9.79 -54.57
CA GLU A 318 11.27 10.85 -53.67
C GLU A 318 11.36 10.44 -52.20
N TRP A 319 10.47 9.53 -51.79
CA TRP A 319 10.38 9.11 -50.38
C TRP A 319 10.51 7.58 -50.29
N GLU A 320 11.22 7.15 -49.32
CA GLU A 320 11.31 5.74 -48.98
C GLU A 320 11.18 5.57 -47.45
N PHE A 321 10.37 4.61 -47.01
CA PHE A 321 10.31 4.19 -45.62
C PHE A 321 11.23 2.98 -45.40
N GLN A 322 11.86 2.95 -44.23
CA GLN A 322 12.65 1.79 -43.82
C GLN A 322 11.79 0.52 -43.62
N THR A 323 10.49 0.70 -43.45
CA THR A 323 9.50 -0.36 -43.32
C THR A 323 8.22 0.00 -44.09
N THR A 324 7.60 -1.03 -44.70
CA THR A 324 6.39 -0.89 -45.50
C THR A 324 5.11 -1.32 -44.78
N ALA A 325 5.20 -1.66 -43.47
CA ALA A 325 4.07 -2.11 -42.68
C ALA A 325 3.62 -1.06 -41.67
N SER A 326 2.36 -1.12 -41.26
CA SER A 326 1.90 -0.38 -40.08
C SER A 326 2.62 -0.88 -38.86
N VAL A 327 3.15 0.01 -38.04
CA VAL A 327 3.96 -0.32 -36.88
C VAL A 327 3.66 0.62 -35.71
N ASP A 328 3.92 0.11 -34.54
CA ASP A 328 3.84 0.85 -33.30
C ASP A 328 5.19 1.50 -33.00
N TYR A 329 5.18 2.80 -32.79
CA TYR A 329 6.39 3.53 -32.46
C TYR A 329 6.32 4.10 -31.05
N ALA A 330 7.26 3.72 -30.23
CA ALA A 330 7.59 4.45 -29.02
C ALA A 330 8.67 5.46 -29.33
N LEU A 331 8.48 6.73 -28.93
CA LEU A 331 9.49 7.76 -29.12
C LEU A 331 10.86 7.30 -28.60
N GLY A 332 11.87 7.38 -29.45
CA GLY A 332 13.25 6.98 -29.16
C GLY A 332 13.57 5.49 -29.25
N ASN A 333 12.57 4.61 -29.48
CA ASN A 333 12.76 3.14 -29.45
C ASN A 333 12.56 2.44 -30.80
N SER A 334 12.25 3.14 -31.87
CA SER A 334 12.08 2.54 -33.18
C SER A 334 13.03 3.15 -34.21
N THR A 335 13.12 2.53 -35.37
CA THR A 335 14.06 2.92 -36.44
C THR A 335 13.37 3.48 -37.67
N ALA A 336 12.12 3.96 -37.51
CA ALA A 336 11.37 4.49 -38.63
C ALA A 336 11.88 5.88 -39.05
N GLN A 337 12.33 5.96 -40.27
CA GLN A 337 12.81 7.21 -40.85
C GLN A 337 12.22 7.37 -42.24
N VAL A 338 11.87 8.61 -42.57
CA VAL A 338 11.51 9.00 -43.92
C VAL A 338 12.76 9.48 -44.62
N TYR A 339 13.02 8.89 -45.74
CA TYR A 339 14.14 9.26 -46.61
C TYR A 339 13.63 9.98 -47.82
N SER A 340 14.38 10.98 -48.28
CA SER A 340 14.20 11.60 -49.54
C SER A 340 15.41 11.30 -50.43
N TYR A 341 15.15 11.07 -51.66
CA TYR A 341 16.21 10.99 -52.64
C TYR A 341 16.53 12.37 -53.18
N THR A 342 17.81 12.76 -53.10
CA THR A 342 18.33 13.88 -53.86
C THR A 342 19.02 13.37 -55.10
N THR A 343 18.73 13.95 -56.21
CA THR A 343 19.44 13.63 -57.46
C THR A 343 20.74 14.44 -57.51
N VAL A 344 21.86 13.76 -57.55
CA VAL A 344 23.16 14.38 -57.71
C VAL A 344 23.61 14.10 -59.14
N VAL A 345 23.77 15.14 -59.91
CA VAL A 345 24.31 15.03 -61.28
C VAL A 345 25.76 15.45 -61.34
N THR A 346 26.58 14.75 -62.04
CA THR A 346 27.90 15.22 -62.40
C THR A 346 27.79 15.90 -63.78
N LEU A 347 28.27 17.14 -63.86
CA LEU A 347 28.20 17.93 -65.07
C LEU A 347 29.43 17.68 -65.94
N ASP A 348 29.27 17.63 -67.27
CA ASP A 348 30.33 17.53 -68.24
C ASP A 348 31.30 18.73 -68.17
N ALA A 349 32.58 18.48 -67.90
CA ALA A 349 33.63 19.48 -67.74
C ALA A 349 33.71 20.49 -68.89
N THR A 350 33.35 20.07 -70.06
CA THR A 350 33.43 20.90 -71.27
C THR A 350 32.16 21.73 -71.56
N ALA A 351 31.07 21.46 -70.84
CA ALA A 351 29.78 22.04 -71.17
C ALA A 351 29.22 22.94 -70.02
N ILE A 352 30.02 23.24 -68.98
CA ILE A 352 29.59 24.12 -67.87
C ILE A 352 29.78 25.58 -68.25
N SER A 353 28.80 26.41 -68.06
CA SER A 353 28.85 27.88 -68.22
C SER A 353 28.12 28.50 -67.04
N GLY A 354 28.83 29.32 -66.23
CA GLY A 354 28.29 29.98 -65.03
C GLY A 354 28.36 29.16 -63.74
N ASP A 355 27.78 29.70 -62.68
CA ASP A 355 27.73 29.08 -61.34
C ASP A 355 26.30 28.71 -61.02
N PHE A 356 26.12 27.60 -60.24
CA PHE A 356 24.85 27.15 -59.72
C PHE A 356 24.75 27.49 -58.22
N ASN A 357 23.82 28.36 -57.83
CA ASN A 357 23.68 28.76 -56.43
C ASN A 357 22.45 28.07 -55.78
N LEU A 358 22.52 27.95 -54.46
CA LEU A 358 21.43 27.36 -53.66
C LEU A 358 20.11 28.04 -53.88
N ASN A 359 19.03 27.23 -54.04
CA ASN A 359 17.65 27.65 -54.29
C ASN A 359 17.38 28.29 -55.67
N GLU A 360 18.33 28.29 -56.62
CA GLU A 360 18.07 28.67 -57.98
C GLU A 360 17.20 27.62 -58.67
N TYR A 361 16.27 28.06 -59.50
CA TYR A 361 15.46 27.16 -60.30
C TYR A 361 16.21 26.66 -61.51
N TRP A 362 16.10 25.38 -61.79
CA TRP A 362 16.70 24.74 -62.95
C TRP A 362 15.63 24.04 -63.77
N ARG A 363 15.90 23.90 -65.08
CA ARG A 363 15.09 23.13 -65.99
C ARG A 363 16.00 22.35 -66.94
N ALA A 364 15.60 21.10 -67.19
CA ALA A 364 16.33 20.26 -68.15
C ALA A 364 15.57 20.26 -69.51
N GLU A 365 16.31 20.38 -70.55
CA GLU A 365 15.84 20.28 -71.92
C GLU A 365 16.34 18.94 -72.47
N THR A 366 15.43 17.98 -72.65
CA THR A 366 15.75 16.62 -73.08
C THR A 366 15.98 16.45 -74.57
N ASN A 367 15.85 17.52 -75.34
CA ASN A 367 16.15 17.47 -76.78
C ASN A 367 16.64 18.79 -77.36
N ALA A 368 17.91 18.80 -77.72
CA ALA A 368 18.54 20.01 -78.26
C ALA A 368 17.99 20.52 -79.63
N ALA A 369 17.03 19.81 -80.23
CA ALA A 369 16.43 20.13 -81.51
C ALA A 369 15.13 20.90 -81.45
N SER A 370 14.48 21.06 -80.25
CA SER A 370 13.22 21.80 -80.14
C SER A 370 13.12 22.46 -78.76
N PRO A 371 13.44 23.72 -78.63
CA PRO A 371 13.60 24.45 -77.35
C PRO A 371 12.28 24.82 -76.62
N SER A 372 11.19 24.11 -76.76
CA SER A 372 9.90 24.46 -76.19
C SER A 372 9.25 23.45 -75.22
N ALA A 373 9.88 22.34 -74.99
CA ALA A 373 9.37 21.39 -73.99
C ALA A 373 10.34 21.35 -72.76
N ILE A 374 9.83 21.82 -71.66
CA ILE A 374 10.51 21.67 -70.35
C ILE A 374 10.06 20.32 -69.80
N ASP A 375 10.97 19.41 -69.73
CA ASP A 375 10.59 18.03 -69.39
C ASP A 375 10.84 17.71 -67.93
N VAL A 376 11.86 18.29 -67.28
CA VAL A 376 12.19 18.13 -65.86
C VAL A 376 12.63 19.44 -65.27
N GLN A 377 12.18 19.79 -64.08
CA GLN A 377 12.54 21.03 -63.38
C GLN A 377 12.55 20.90 -61.86
N GLY A 378 13.17 21.86 -61.18
CA GLY A 378 13.30 21.89 -59.72
C GLY A 378 14.17 23.01 -59.18
N GLN A 379 14.77 22.80 -58.02
CA GLN A 379 15.72 23.75 -57.41
C GLN A 379 17.09 23.15 -57.18
N VAL A 380 18.09 24.03 -57.21
CA VAL A 380 19.47 23.66 -56.82
C VAL A 380 19.58 23.56 -55.33
N VAL A 381 20.03 22.41 -54.83
CA VAL A 381 20.25 22.10 -53.39
C VAL A 381 21.69 22.38 -52.99
N ALA A 382 22.64 21.97 -53.81
CA ALA A 382 24.04 22.26 -53.62
C ALA A 382 24.84 22.12 -54.92
N TYR A 383 25.96 22.83 -55.06
CA TYR A 383 26.88 22.69 -56.16
C TYR A 383 28.35 22.67 -55.65
N ASP A 384 29.11 21.70 -56.07
CA ASP A 384 30.56 21.63 -55.85
C ASP A 384 31.27 21.81 -57.20
N PRO A 385 31.85 23.01 -57.44
CA PRO A 385 32.53 23.27 -58.69
C PRO A 385 33.81 22.46 -58.87
N VAL A 386 34.40 21.91 -57.82
CA VAL A 386 35.62 21.10 -57.92
C VAL A 386 35.32 19.69 -58.44
N THR A 387 34.33 19.05 -57.91
CA THR A 387 33.87 17.75 -58.35
C THR A 387 32.85 17.82 -59.44
N ARG A 388 32.35 19.03 -59.82
CA ARG A 388 31.26 19.28 -60.80
C ARG A 388 29.96 18.58 -60.44
N LYS A 389 29.77 18.27 -59.14
CA LYS A 389 28.56 17.64 -58.63
C LYS A 389 27.51 18.69 -58.30
N LEU A 390 26.35 18.57 -58.92
CA LEU A 390 25.20 19.45 -58.69
C LEU A 390 24.09 18.61 -58.06
N GLU A 391 23.70 18.98 -56.83
CA GLU A 391 22.60 18.35 -56.11
C GLU A 391 21.32 19.08 -56.44
N LEU A 392 20.30 18.35 -56.89
CA LEU A 392 19.05 18.87 -57.44
C LEU A 392 17.84 18.31 -56.64
N SER A 393 16.90 19.14 -56.25
CA SER A 393 15.55 18.68 -56.00
C SER A 393 14.75 18.70 -57.33
N ILE A 394 13.88 17.72 -57.50
CA ILE A 394 13.02 17.64 -58.71
C ILE A 394 11.59 17.92 -58.31
N ASP A 395 10.95 18.84 -59.00
CA ASP A 395 9.50 19.09 -58.84
C ASP A 395 8.71 18.19 -59.79
N TYR A 396 8.27 17.08 -59.23
CA TYR A 396 7.54 16.05 -60.01
C TYR A 396 6.14 16.50 -60.40
N THR A 397 5.60 17.54 -59.78
CA THR A 397 4.26 18.09 -60.17
C THR A 397 4.34 18.87 -61.50
N LEU A 398 5.51 19.40 -61.79
CA LEU A 398 5.78 20.21 -62.97
C LEU A 398 6.68 19.46 -63.97
N SER A 399 7.11 18.26 -63.69
CA SER A 399 8.01 17.47 -64.51
C SER A 399 7.22 16.37 -65.24
N SER A 400 7.41 16.27 -66.53
CA SER A 400 6.73 15.31 -67.44
C SER A 400 7.62 14.13 -67.89
N ASP A 401 8.92 14.19 -67.57
CA ASP A 401 9.94 13.22 -68.00
C ASP A 401 10.96 12.96 -66.86
N VAL A 402 11.92 12.11 -67.06
CA VAL A 402 13.00 11.73 -66.14
C VAL A 402 14.30 12.33 -66.64
N LEU A 403 15.09 12.90 -65.76
CA LEU A 403 16.40 13.44 -66.05
C LEU A 403 17.38 12.28 -66.44
N GLU A 404 18.04 12.42 -67.61
CA GLU A 404 18.92 11.43 -68.20
C GLU A 404 20.34 12.01 -68.46
N PRO A 405 21.38 11.18 -68.49
CA PRO A 405 22.67 11.61 -69.00
C PRO A 405 22.61 12.13 -70.42
N GLY A 406 23.15 13.34 -70.64
CA GLY A 406 23.04 14.04 -71.91
C GLY A 406 22.07 15.21 -71.92
N ASP A 407 21.20 15.30 -70.89
CA ASP A 407 20.27 16.43 -70.78
C ASP A 407 20.99 17.71 -70.44
N ALA A 408 20.52 18.80 -71.01
CA ALA A 408 21.05 20.13 -70.72
C ALA A 408 20.25 20.84 -69.61
N ILE A 409 20.88 21.02 -68.43
CA ILE A 409 20.36 21.80 -67.31
C ILE A 409 20.62 23.28 -67.56
N ALA A 410 19.61 24.12 -67.43
CA ALA A 410 19.72 25.53 -67.48
C ALA A 410 19.02 26.17 -66.27
N LEU A 411 19.63 27.24 -65.71
CA LEU A 411 19.04 28.02 -64.61
C LEU A 411 18.00 29.03 -65.11
N TRP A 412 16.96 29.21 -64.24
CA TRP A 412 15.84 30.08 -64.52
C TRP A 412 15.49 31.01 -63.36
N THR A 413 14.94 32.14 -63.64
CA THR A 413 14.62 33.16 -62.63
C THR A 413 13.39 32.85 -61.77
N ALA A 414 12.59 31.86 -62.13
CA ALA A 414 11.38 31.41 -61.42
C ALA A 414 10.98 29.98 -61.82
N ALA A 415 10.22 29.30 -60.95
CA ALA A 415 9.73 27.93 -61.17
C ALA A 415 8.77 27.84 -62.37
N SER A 416 7.99 28.87 -62.64
CA SER A 416 7.08 28.97 -63.80
C SER A 416 7.14 30.37 -64.41
N GLY A 417 7.15 30.49 -65.73
CA GLY A 417 7.13 31.77 -66.40
C GLY A 417 8.38 32.65 -66.37
N GLY A 418 9.45 32.22 -65.66
CA GLY A 418 10.72 32.97 -65.57
C GLY A 418 11.53 32.99 -66.87
N SER A 419 12.59 33.78 -66.87
CA SER A 419 13.58 33.86 -67.98
C SER A 419 14.82 33.04 -67.67
N ARG A 420 15.40 32.42 -68.67
CA ARG A 420 16.65 31.68 -68.59
C ARG A 420 17.80 32.67 -68.23
N THR A 421 18.66 32.28 -67.26
CA THR A 421 19.77 33.13 -66.84
C THR A 421 20.95 32.91 -67.80
N GLY A 422 21.50 32.21 -68.25
CA GLY A 422 22.68 31.99 -69.10
C GLY A 422 23.57 30.88 -68.56
N ASP A 423 23.36 30.55 -67.29
CA ASP A 423 24.10 29.52 -66.61
C ASP A 423 23.54 28.13 -66.99
N LYS A 424 24.38 27.22 -67.39
CA LYS A 424 23.95 25.91 -67.90
C LYS A 424 25.06 24.86 -67.73
N GLY A 425 24.67 23.59 -67.77
CA GLY A 425 25.56 22.44 -67.80
C GLY A 425 24.88 21.26 -68.51
N VAL A 426 25.63 20.30 -68.92
CA VAL A 426 25.10 19.05 -69.47
C VAL A 426 25.38 17.93 -68.46
N VAL A 427 24.42 17.07 -68.26
CA VAL A 427 24.48 15.94 -67.34
C VAL A 427 25.40 14.85 -67.91
N GLU A 428 26.50 14.60 -67.24
CA GLU A 428 27.47 13.51 -67.57
C GLU A 428 27.03 12.17 -66.93
N SER A 429 26.57 12.21 -65.65
CA SER A 429 26.11 11.06 -64.94
C SER A 429 25.14 11.50 -63.82
N ILE A 430 24.31 10.58 -63.39
CA ILE A 430 23.29 10.78 -62.37
C ILE A 430 23.49 9.79 -61.25
N GLU A 431 23.52 10.29 -60.04
CA GLU A 431 23.62 9.52 -58.80
C GLU A 431 22.45 9.95 -57.90
N ARG A 432 21.68 9.01 -57.40
CA ARG A 432 20.68 9.26 -56.38
C ARG A 432 21.28 9.02 -55.00
N GLN A 433 21.18 10.02 -54.14
CA GLN A 433 21.62 9.94 -52.73
C GLN A 433 20.43 9.92 -51.82
N LEU A 434 20.46 8.97 -50.90
CA LEU A 434 19.44 8.86 -49.89
C LEU A 434 19.77 9.82 -48.71
N ARG A 435 18.83 10.67 -48.35
CA ARG A 435 18.95 11.54 -47.19
C ARG A 435 17.84 11.26 -46.19
N VAL A 436 18.16 11.22 -44.90
CA VAL A 436 17.15 11.20 -43.85
C VAL A 436 16.49 12.56 -43.77
N VAL A 437 15.22 12.66 -44.18
CA VAL A 437 14.46 13.90 -44.14
C VAL A 437 13.76 14.04 -42.79
N ARG A 438 13.25 12.92 -42.24
CA ARG A 438 12.50 12.95 -41.02
C ARG A 438 12.69 11.66 -40.22
N ASP A 439 12.96 11.80 -38.95
CA ASP A 439 13.08 10.68 -38.03
C ASP A 439 11.78 10.59 -37.24
N LEU A 440 10.89 9.69 -37.65
CA LEU A 440 9.56 9.50 -37.03
C LEU A 440 9.64 9.03 -35.58
N ASN A 441 10.82 8.58 -35.13
CA ASN A 441 11.05 8.19 -33.74
C ASN A 441 11.18 9.35 -32.77
N LYS A 442 11.46 10.55 -33.27
CA LYS A 442 11.73 11.74 -32.45
C LYS A 442 10.56 12.70 -32.37
N GLU A 443 9.49 12.40 -33.09
CA GLU A 443 8.33 13.29 -33.19
C GLU A 443 7.07 12.58 -32.72
N LEU A 444 6.35 13.21 -31.79
CA LEU A 444 4.99 12.83 -31.42
C LEU A 444 4.02 13.69 -32.24
N PHE A 445 3.25 13.04 -33.09
CA PHE A 445 2.28 13.73 -33.96
C PHE A 445 0.93 13.86 -33.23
N GLU A 446 0.14 14.85 -33.62
CA GLU A 446 -1.24 14.96 -33.19
C GLU A 446 -2.10 13.81 -33.75
N ALA A 447 -3.17 13.46 -33.06
CA ALA A 447 -4.12 12.46 -33.54
C ALA A 447 -4.64 12.84 -34.93
N ASN A 448 -4.76 11.89 -35.84
CA ASN A 448 -5.18 12.04 -37.23
C ASN A 448 -4.24 12.86 -38.11
N TYR A 449 -3.03 13.17 -37.63
CA TYR A 449 -2.04 13.82 -38.46
C TYR A 449 -1.67 12.92 -39.66
N THR A 450 -1.52 13.50 -40.86
CA THR A 450 -1.15 12.75 -42.06
C THR A 450 0.01 13.43 -42.77
N ILE A 451 0.89 12.60 -43.34
CA ILE A 451 1.92 13.07 -44.28
C ILE A 451 1.67 12.34 -45.60
N SER A 452 1.55 13.11 -46.67
CA SER A 452 1.40 12.58 -48.01
C SER A 452 2.46 13.18 -48.91
N ASP A 453 2.91 12.42 -49.89
CA ASP A 453 3.64 12.98 -51.03
C ASP A 453 2.65 13.61 -52.03
N ASP A 454 3.14 14.39 -52.96
CA ASP A 454 2.33 15.08 -53.95
C ASP A 454 1.57 14.14 -54.91
N ASN A 455 2.00 12.89 -54.97
CA ASN A 455 1.40 11.84 -55.83
C ASN A 455 0.58 10.83 -55.04
N ALA A 456 0.34 11.04 -53.76
CA ALA A 456 -0.50 10.13 -52.97
C ALA A 456 -1.90 10.04 -53.57
N THR A 457 -2.43 8.81 -53.64
CA THR A 457 -3.84 8.60 -54.04
C THR A 457 -4.74 9.36 -53.06
N PRO A 458 -5.67 10.20 -53.52
CA PRO A 458 -6.57 10.93 -52.65
C PRO A 458 -7.25 10.00 -51.64
N GLY A 459 -7.09 10.29 -50.35
CA GLY A 459 -7.62 9.49 -49.22
C GLY A 459 -6.71 8.39 -48.71
N THR A 460 -5.50 8.22 -49.28
CA THR A 460 -4.52 7.23 -48.80
C THR A 460 -3.19 7.92 -48.49
N PRO A 461 -3.02 8.54 -47.31
CA PRO A 461 -1.79 9.21 -46.94
C PRO A 461 -0.63 8.24 -46.77
N ASN A 462 0.60 8.67 -47.03
CA ASN A 462 1.79 7.87 -46.85
C ASN A 462 2.10 7.59 -45.39
N VAL A 463 1.87 8.56 -44.50
CA VAL A 463 1.92 8.37 -43.05
C VAL A 463 0.60 8.86 -42.48
N GLN A 464 -0.03 8.01 -41.68
CA GLN A 464 -1.23 8.36 -40.93
C GLN A 464 -1.06 7.97 -39.48
N VAL A 465 -1.33 8.92 -38.58
CA VAL A 465 -1.37 8.65 -37.14
C VAL A 465 -2.71 8.01 -36.82
N ILE A 466 -2.67 6.76 -36.37
CA ILE A 466 -3.88 5.99 -36.04
C ILE A 466 -4.15 5.88 -34.56
N ALA A 467 -3.15 6.12 -33.71
CA ALA A 467 -3.30 6.25 -32.27
C ALA A 467 -2.14 7.07 -31.69
N VAL A 468 -2.44 7.88 -30.66
CA VAL A 468 -1.45 8.70 -29.94
C VAL A 468 -1.69 8.56 -28.44
N ARG A 469 -0.62 8.52 -27.66
CA ARG A 469 -0.60 8.59 -26.19
C ARG A 469 0.22 9.80 -25.75
N SER A 470 -0.02 10.27 -24.54
CA SER A 470 0.83 11.32 -23.97
C SER A 470 2.27 10.84 -23.82
N ASP A 471 3.22 11.74 -24.04
CA ASP A 471 4.63 11.47 -23.76
C ASP A 471 4.83 11.05 -22.30
N TYR A 472 5.80 10.17 -22.06
CA TYR A 472 6.05 9.63 -20.71
C TYR A 472 6.42 10.72 -19.70
N GLU A 473 7.15 11.74 -20.13
CA GLU A 473 7.54 12.90 -19.33
C GLU A 473 6.34 13.73 -18.85
N GLU A 474 5.24 13.64 -19.59
CA GLU A 474 3.99 14.36 -19.29
C GLU A 474 2.93 13.47 -18.66
N ARG A 475 3.19 12.17 -18.47
CA ARG A 475 2.22 11.23 -17.87
C ARG A 475 2.08 11.42 -16.36
N PHE A 476 0.84 11.57 -15.91
CA PHE A 476 0.47 11.68 -14.51
C PHE A 476 -0.07 10.35 -13.98
N PHE A 477 0.17 10.07 -12.69
CA PHE A 477 -0.43 8.91 -12.02
C PHE A 477 -1.45 9.29 -10.94
N GLY A 478 -1.48 10.55 -10.51
CA GLY A 478 -2.46 11.08 -9.57
C GLY A 478 -2.21 12.55 -9.28
N GLY A 479 -3.27 13.39 -9.35
CA GLY A 479 -3.12 14.83 -9.23
C GLY A 479 -2.04 15.36 -10.18
N ASN A 480 -1.13 16.18 -9.66
CA ASN A 480 0.00 16.74 -10.41
C ASN A 480 1.28 15.89 -10.32
N GLN A 481 1.19 14.60 -9.95
CA GLN A 481 2.36 13.74 -9.80
C GLN A 481 2.67 13.00 -11.10
N LYS A 482 3.83 13.28 -11.67
CA LYS A 482 4.29 12.67 -12.93
C LYS A 482 5.08 11.38 -12.69
N TRP A 483 4.93 10.42 -13.61
CA TRP A 483 5.66 9.15 -13.56
C TRP A 483 7.18 9.32 -13.63
N ILE A 484 7.68 10.27 -14.41
CA ILE A 484 9.12 10.55 -14.52
C ILE A 484 9.77 10.90 -13.17
N ASN A 485 9.00 11.45 -12.23
CA ASN A 485 9.48 11.74 -10.88
C ASN A 485 9.60 10.48 -9.99
N VAL A 486 9.01 9.38 -10.42
CA VAL A 486 9.04 8.10 -9.69
C VAL A 486 10.09 7.17 -10.27
N ALA A 487 10.10 7.01 -11.59
CA ALA A 487 11.03 6.14 -12.31
C ALA A 487 11.19 6.60 -13.77
N PRO A 488 12.31 6.25 -14.42
CA PRO A 488 12.46 6.36 -15.87
C PRO A 488 11.39 5.52 -16.59
N ARG A 489 11.17 5.82 -17.86
CA ARG A 489 10.22 5.09 -18.72
C ARG A 489 10.46 3.57 -18.66
N PRO A 490 9.42 2.75 -18.49
CA PRO A 490 9.53 1.31 -18.67
C PRO A 490 9.87 1.00 -20.13
N SER A 491 10.59 -0.09 -20.36
CA SER A 491 11.10 -0.44 -21.67
C SER A 491 11.04 -1.96 -21.91
N THR A 492 12.00 -2.52 -22.55
CA THR A 492 12.12 -3.97 -22.74
C THR A 492 13.12 -4.53 -21.74
N SER A 493 12.74 -5.58 -21.03
CA SER A 493 13.67 -6.28 -20.14
C SER A 493 14.74 -7.02 -20.95
N PRO A 494 15.97 -7.17 -20.42
CA PRO A 494 17.03 -7.92 -21.09
C PRO A 494 16.61 -9.34 -21.45
N TRP A 495 15.87 -10.02 -20.55
CA TRP A 495 15.35 -11.36 -20.79
C TRP A 495 14.47 -11.46 -22.04
N VAL A 496 13.57 -10.51 -22.20
CA VAL A 496 12.64 -10.46 -23.34
C VAL A 496 13.36 -10.00 -24.60
N GLN A 497 14.30 -9.06 -24.47
CA GLN A 497 15.13 -8.57 -25.57
C GLN A 497 15.97 -9.70 -26.19
N ASP A 498 16.62 -10.54 -25.37
CA ASP A 498 17.41 -11.70 -25.81
C ASP A 498 16.55 -12.73 -26.58
N ARG A 499 15.23 -12.66 -26.43
CA ARG A 499 14.24 -13.52 -27.09
C ARG A 499 13.47 -12.84 -28.19
N ALA A 500 13.99 -11.72 -28.69
CA ALA A 500 13.40 -10.89 -29.76
C ALA A 500 12.01 -10.31 -29.42
N GLY A 501 11.65 -10.23 -28.14
CA GLY A 501 10.48 -9.53 -27.66
C GLY A 501 10.79 -8.06 -27.38
N ARG A 502 9.74 -7.27 -27.08
CA ARG A 502 9.87 -5.85 -26.74
C ARG A 502 8.69 -5.37 -25.88
N ASN A 503 8.90 -4.24 -25.19
CA ASN A 503 7.86 -3.49 -24.47
C ASN A 503 7.15 -4.31 -23.38
N ASP A 504 7.86 -5.22 -22.71
CA ASP A 504 7.29 -6.07 -21.68
C ASP A 504 7.23 -5.41 -20.31
N GLN A 505 8.00 -4.36 -20.06
CA GLN A 505 8.06 -3.72 -18.76
C GLN A 505 6.86 -2.81 -18.49
N MET A 506 6.51 -2.69 -17.23
CA MET A 506 5.53 -1.73 -16.73
C MET A 506 5.85 -1.28 -15.30
N HIS A 507 5.22 -0.21 -14.88
CA HIS A 507 5.26 0.30 -13.52
C HIS A 507 3.88 0.22 -12.88
N ILE A 508 3.84 -0.25 -11.64
CA ILE A 508 2.62 -0.35 -10.84
C ILE A 508 2.87 0.38 -9.53
N LEU A 509 2.00 1.31 -9.17
CA LEU A 509 2.01 1.97 -7.87
C LEU A 509 0.72 1.67 -7.13
N VAL A 510 0.84 1.48 -5.83
CA VAL A 510 -0.30 1.42 -4.92
C VAL A 510 -0.34 2.72 -4.14
N LEU A 511 -1.46 3.43 -4.21
CA LEU A 511 -1.65 4.74 -3.60
C LEU A 511 -2.70 4.67 -2.49
N ASP A 512 -2.54 5.53 -1.49
CA ASP A 512 -3.59 5.87 -0.53
C ASP A 512 -4.44 7.01 -1.10
N GLY A 513 -5.46 6.67 -1.89
CA GLY A 513 -6.24 7.65 -2.64
C GLY A 513 -6.94 8.67 -1.73
N ASP A 514 -7.52 8.23 -0.65
CA ASP A 514 -8.30 9.07 0.28
C ASP A 514 -7.47 9.58 1.48
N GLY A 515 -6.21 9.18 1.58
CA GLY A 515 -5.35 9.56 2.71
C GLY A 515 -5.71 8.87 4.03
N LYS A 516 -6.54 7.84 4.04
CA LYS A 516 -6.98 7.18 5.28
C LYS A 516 -5.88 6.39 5.99
N LEU A 517 -4.89 5.92 5.23
CA LEU A 517 -3.77 5.14 5.76
C LEU A 517 -2.60 6.02 6.21
N THR A 518 -2.26 7.01 5.38
CA THR A 518 -1.08 7.87 5.58
C THR A 518 -1.42 9.23 6.20
N GLY A 519 -2.66 9.67 6.09
CA GLY A 519 -3.11 11.02 6.42
C GLY A 519 -2.99 12.01 5.25
N THR A 520 -2.41 11.60 4.13
CA THR A 520 -2.22 12.45 2.95
C THR A 520 -2.76 11.75 1.70
N PRO A 521 -3.82 12.26 1.07
CA PRO A 521 -4.37 11.71 -0.15
C PRO A 521 -3.32 11.63 -1.27
N GLY A 522 -3.36 10.55 -2.06
CA GLY A 522 -2.45 10.32 -3.17
C GLY A 522 -1.04 9.86 -2.80
N SER A 523 -0.76 9.60 -1.51
CA SER A 523 0.55 9.10 -1.07
C SER A 523 0.84 7.72 -1.66
N VAL A 524 2.07 7.52 -2.15
CA VAL A 524 2.53 6.23 -2.67
C VAL A 524 2.84 5.28 -1.51
N LEU A 525 2.14 4.16 -1.44
CA LEU A 525 2.32 3.10 -0.45
C LEU A 525 3.35 2.06 -0.91
N GLU A 526 3.25 1.60 -2.17
CA GLU A 526 4.15 0.60 -2.76
C GLU A 526 4.48 0.95 -4.20
N LYS A 527 5.67 0.51 -4.64
CA LYS A 527 6.18 0.68 -5.99
C LYS A 527 6.68 -0.64 -6.54
N PHE A 528 6.12 -1.07 -7.66
CA PHE A 528 6.60 -2.19 -8.45
C PHE A 528 7.07 -1.64 -9.79
N LEU A 529 8.37 -1.44 -9.92
CA LEU A 529 8.98 -0.75 -11.06
C LEU A 529 9.69 -1.75 -11.96
N PHE A 530 9.62 -1.53 -13.28
CA PHE A 530 10.25 -2.38 -14.29
C PHE A 530 9.84 -3.86 -14.20
N VAL A 531 8.63 -4.12 -13.73
CA VAL A 531 8.08 -5.49 -13.67
C VAL A 531 7.66 -5.92 -15.06
N SER A 532 7.84 -7.20 -15.37
CA SER A 532 7.57 -7.76 -16.70
C SER A 532 6.15 -8.30 -16.84
N LYS A 533 5.55 -8.13 -18.00
CA LYS A 533 4.32 -8.80 -18.43
C LYS A 533 4.57 -10.27 -18.81
N ALA A 534 5.83 -10.65 -19.05
CA ALA A 534 6.20 -11.99 -19.44
C ALA A 534 6.28 -12.93 -18.24
N SER A 535 5.49 -14.01 -18.26
CA SER A 535 5.42 -14.98 -17.16
C SER A 535 6.73 -15.74 -16.92
N ASP A 536 7.55 -15.85 -17.94
CA ASP A 536 8.86 -16.52 -17.90
C ASP A 536 10.04 -15.57 -17.68
N ALA A 537 9.80 -14.25 -17.57
CA ALA A 537 10.87 -13.28 -17.44
C ALA A 537 11.63 -13.43 -16.13
N LYS A 538 12.96 -13.37 -16.25
CA LYS A 538 13.89 -13.46 -15.13
C LYS A 538 14.73 -12.19 -15.02
N GLY A 539 15.03 -11.81 -13.80
CA GLY A 539 16.00 -10.78 -13.51
C GLY A 539 17.45 -11.28 -13.62
N VAL A 540 18.40 -10.40 -13.34
CA VAL A 540 19.85 -10.67 -13.49
C VAL A 540 20.32 -11.82 -12.59
N GLN A 541 19.67 -12.03 -11.44
CA GLN A 541 20.01 -13.09 -10.48
C GLN A 541 19.17 -14.36 -10.67
N GLY A 542 18.32 -14.41 -11.71
CA GLY A 542 17.42 -15.52 -11.99
C GLY A 542 16.08 -15.49 -11.24
N GLU A 543 15.83 -14.44 -10.44
CA GLU A 543 14.55 -14.20 -9.77
C GLU A 543 13.43 -13.92 -10.79
N THR A 544 12.18 -14.22 -10.42
CA THR A 544 11.05 -13.83 -11.26
C THR A 544 10.87 -12.31 -11.24
N VAL A 545 10.68 -11.71 -12.40
CA VAL A 545 10.27 -10.31 -12.56
C VAL A 545 8.85 -10.18 -13.11
N TYR A 546 8.13 -11.30 -13.20
CA TYR A 546 6.74 -11.32 -13.61
C TYR A 546 5.86 -10.58 -12.59
N TYR A 547 5.11 -9.59 -13.05
CA TYR A 547 4.38 -8.66 -12.20
C TYR A 547 3.38 -9.35 -11.27
N LYS A 548 2.69 -10.39 -11.74
CA LYS A 548 1.70 -11.14 -10.96
C LYS A 548 2.34 -11.82 -9.75
N ASP A 549 3.46 -12.53 -9.97
CA ASP A 549 4.19 -13.22 -8.90
C ASP A 549 4.81 -12.23 -7.90
N LEU A 550 5.35 -11.12 -8.40
CA LEU A 550 5.92 -10.08 -7.54
C LEU A 550 4.86 -9.46 -6.64
N ILE A 551 3.67 -9.16 -7.15
CA ILE A 551 2.57 -8.61 -6.36
C ILE A 551 2.09 -9.63 -5.33
N LYS A 552 1.87 -10.89 -5.74
CA LYS A 552 1.46 -11.96 -4.83
C LYS A 552 2.40 -12.08 -3.63
N ASN A 553 3.71 -12.09 -3.88
CA ASN A 553 4.72 -12.37 -2.86
C ASN A 553 5.11 -11.14 -2.04
N ASN A 554 5.13 -9.94 -2.64
CA ASN A 554 5.76 -8.77 -2.04
C ASN A 554 4.78 -7.65 -1.65
N SER A 555 3.56 -7.60 -2.22
CA SER A 555 2.62 -6.56 -1.85
C SER A 555 2.02 -6.80 -0.47
N SER A 556 1.97 -5.75 0.35
CA SER A 556 1.25 -5.74 1.63
C SER A 556 -0.19 -5.24 1.50
N TYR A 557 -0.57 -4.69 0.34
CA TYR A 557 -1.84 -3.99 0.18
C TYR A 557 -2.78 -4.61 -0.84
N ILE A 558 -2.27 -5.26 -1.90
CA ILE A 558 -3.09 -5.73 -3.01
C ILE A 558 -2.83 -7.18 -3.41
N TYR A 559 -3.86 -7.77 -4.04
CA TYR A 559 -3.79 -9.00 -4.83
C TYR A 559 -4.11 -8.70 -6.30
N TRP A 560 -3.54 -9.47 -7.17
CA TRP A 560 -3.92 -9.55 -8.57
C TRP A 560 -5.19 -10.43 -8.71
N GLY A 561 -6.15 -10.00 -9.56
CA GLY A 561 -7.39 -10.74 -9.80
C GLY A 561 -7.50 -11.32 -11.20
N SER A 562 -7.31 -10.49 -12.21
CA SER A 562 -7.36 -10.92 -13.61
C SER A 562 -6.58 -9.96 -14.51
N HIS A 563 -6.28 -10.40 -15.71
CA HIS A 563 -5.68 -9.57 -16.75
C HIS A 563 -6.71 -8.64 -17.40
N GLU A 564 -6.22 -7.65 -18.10
CA GLU A 564 -7.03 -6.76 -18.94
C GLU A 564 -7.70 -7.57 -20.05
N THR A 565 -9.00 -7.40 -20.24
CA THR A 565 -9.74 -8.13 -21.28
C THR A 565 -9.27 -7.70 -22.67
N GLY A 566 -8.94 -8.69 -23.54
CA GLY A 566 -8.44 -8.43 -24.88
C GLY A 566 -7.02 -7.90 -24.93
N SER A 567 -6.29 -7.94 -23.83
CA SER A 567 -4.88 -7.64 -23.76
C SER A 567 -4.02 -8.90 -24.05
N ILE A 568 -2.73 -8.71 -24.27
CA ILE A 568 -1.79 -9.83 -24.42
C ILE A 568 -1.64 -10.66 -23.12
N PHE A 569 -2.15 -10.21 -22.01
CA PHE A 569 -2.19 -10.96 -20.77
C PHE A 569 -3.11 -12.19 -20.86
N ASP A 570 -4.11 -12.17 -21.73
CA ASP A 570 -5.01 -13.32 -21.93
C ASP A 570 -4.29 -14.57 -22.49
N VAL A 571 -3.06 -14.42 -22.92
CA VAL A 571 -2.23 -15.54 -23.40
C VAL A 571 -1.78 -16.46 -22.25
N ASP A 572 -1.85 -16.02 -21.01
CA ASP A 572 -1.53 -16.82 -19.82
C ASP A 572 -2.54 -17.97 -19.62
N SER A 573 -3.75 -17.82 -20.16
CA SER A 573 -4.79 -18.86 -20.15
C SER A 573 -4.83 -19.73 -21.43
N GLY A 574 -4.01 -19.44 -22.40
CA GLY A 574 -4.02 -20.11 -23.71
C GLY A 574 -3.24 -21.43 -23.71
N ALA A 575 -3.63 -22.29 -24.60
CA ALA A 575 -3.21 -23.69 -24.76
C ALA A 575 -1.70 -23.97 -24.91
N ASN A 576 -0.83 -22.97 -24.75
CA ASN A 576 0.60 -23.08 -24.93
C ASN A 576 1.47 -22.81 -23.69
N GLY A 577 0.90 -22.52 -22.55
CA GLY A 577 1.62 -22.51 -21.24
C GLY A 577 2.82 -21.58 -21.10
N SER A 578 3.26 -20.95 -22.18
CA SER A 578 4.19 -19.82 -22.16
C SER A 578 3.58 -18.73 -23.00
N ILE A 579 3.55 -17.53 -22.46
CA ILE A 579 3.38 -16.35 -23.27
C ILE A 579 4.42 -16.50 -24.36
N GLY A 580 3.98 -16.80 -25.58
CA GLY A 580 4.90 -16.73 -26.70
C GLY A 580 5.49 -15.33 -26.67
N LEU A 581 6.79 -15.21 -26.41
CA LEU A 581 7.47 -13.91 -26.27
C LEU A 581 7.19 -13.01 -27.47
N SER A 582 6.87 -13.58 -28.61
CA SER A 582 6.36 -12.90 -29.81
C SER A 582 5.01 -12.19 -29.57
N GLY A 583 4.17 -12.66 -28.65
CA GLY A 583 2.92 -12.01 -28.30
C GLY A 583 3.12 -10.73 -27.47
N ILE A 584 4.12 -10.70 -26.59
CA ILE A 584 4.44 -9.56 -25.74
C ILE A 584 5.05 -8.42 -26.53
N SER A 585 5.74 -8.73 -27.63
CA SER A 585 6.43 -7.75 -28.46
C SER A 585 5.49 -6.84 -29.25
N ARG A 586 4.18 -7.01 -29.14
CA ARG A 586 3.21 -6.28 -29.95
C ARG A 586 2.33 -5.40 -29.09
N GLU A 587 2.07 -4.21 -29.56
CA GLU A 587 0.94 -3.32 -29.33
C GLU A 587 0.23 -3.41 -27.96
N PHE A 588 0.99 -3.79 -26.93
CA PHE A 588 0.42 -3.89 -25.59
C PHE A 588 0.08 -2.51 -25.07
N ASP A 589 -1.18 -2.26 -24.86
CA ASP A 589 -1.69 -1.01 -24.32
C ASP A 589 -2.74 -1.27 -23.23
N LEU A 590 -2.37 -0.98 -21.99
CA LEU A 590 -3.27 -1.11 -20.84
C LEU A 590 -4.43 -0.11 -20.87
N LEU A 591 -4.33 0.95 -21.67
CA LEU A 591 -5.32 2.01 -21.73
C LEU A 591 -6.44 1.70 -22.71
N LYS A 592 -6.23 0.78 -23.62
CA LYS A 592 -7.22 0.38 -24.60
C LYS A 592 -7.42 -1.12 -24.61
N ASN A 593 -8.63 -1.50 -24.92
CA ASN A 593 -8.88 -2.83 -25.41
C ASN A 593 -8.01 -3.05 -26.65
N SER A 594 -7.06 -3.96 -26.58
CA SER A 594 -6.12 -4.24 -27.65
C SER A 594 -6.84 -4.67 -28.95
N ALA A 595 -8.06 -5.18 -28.86
CA ALA A 595 -8.89 -5.46 -30.01
C ALA A 595 -9.24 -4.18 -30.80
N ALA A 596 -9.43 -3.06 -30.13
CA ALA A 596 -9.72 -1.77 -30.78
C ALA A 596 -8.50 -1.22 -31.55
N ILE A 597 -7.28 -1.58 -31.12
CA ILE A 597 -6.05 -1.19 -31.83
C ILE A 597 -5.72 -2.15 -32.98
N LYS A 598 -6.10 -3.41 -32.85
CA LYS A 598 -5.79 -4.46 -33.84
C LYS A 598 -6.79 -4.55 -34.99
N THR A 599 -7.99 -4.05 -34.80
CA THR A 599 -8.99 -4.02 -35.87
C THR A 599 -8.65 -2.91 -36.87
N ASN A 600 -8.92 -3.13 -38.15
CA ASN A 600 -8.81 -2.11 -39.22
C ASN A 600 -9.85 -1.01 -39.11
N GLU A 601 -10.08 -0.49 -37.91
CA GLU A 601 -10.97 0.64 -37.68
C GLU A 601 -10.33 1.94 -38.20
N SER A 602 -11.16 2.91 -38.56
CA SER A 602 -10.72 4.24 -39.01
C SER A 602 -9.90 4.92 -37.89
N ALA A 603 -8.96 5.78 -38.27
CA ALA A 603 -8.10 6.50 -37.32
C ALA A 603 -8.89 7.21 -36.20
N SER A 604 -10.09 7.73 -36.54
CA SER A 604 -10.97 8.39 -35.58
C SER A 604 -11.54 7.46 -34.48
N SER A 605 -11.68 6.17 -34.76
CA SER A 605 -12.17 5.19 -33.76
C SER A 605 -11.05 4.57 -32.89
N ARG A 606 -9.81 4.87 -33.23
CA ARG A 606 -8.60 4.40 -32.53
C ARG A 606 -8.00 5.44 -31.59
N GLU A 607 -8.66 6.53 -31.40
CA GLU A 607 -8.22 7.48 -30.39
C GLU A 607 -8.15 6.81 -29.03
N ILE A 608 -7.02 6.93 -28.38
CA ILE A 608 -6.85 6.50 -27.00
C ILE A 608 -7.70 7.44 -26.16
N PRO A 609 -8.73 6.97 -25.43
CA PRO A 609 -9.55 7.84 -24.60
C PRO A 609 -8.65 8.63 -23.65
N GLY A 610 -8.80 9.95 -23.66
CA GLY A 610 -7.93 10.82 -22.89
C GLY A 610 -6.56 11.08 -23.52
N THR A 611 -6.51 11.03 -24.85
CA THR A 611 -5.28 11.22 -25.63
C THR A 611 -4.54 12.49 -25.36
N THR A 612 -5.20 13.45 -24.88
CA THR A 612 -4.53 14.68 -24.54
C THR A 612 -3.61 14.50 -23.34
N ASN A 613 -3.70 13.40 -22.54
CA ASN A 613 -2.99 13.54 -21.26
C ASN A 613 -2.47 12.34 -20.52
N ASN A 614 -2.94 11.10 -20.71
CA ASN A 614 -2.47 10.15 -19.69
C ASN A 614 -2.55 8.67 -20.10
N ALA A 615 -1.42 8.11 -20.47
CA ALA A 615 -1.27 6.67 -20.68
C ALA A 615 -1.13 5.92 -19.34
N THR A 616 -2.03 6.17 -18.40
CA THR A 616 -2.05 5.57 -17.07
C THR A 616 -3.40 4.95 -16.79
N ASN A 617 -3.44 3.65 -16.52
CA ASN A 617 -4.63 3.02 -15.98
C ASN A 617 -4.71 3.26 -14.48
N ARG A 618 -5.88 3.68 -14.01
CA ARG A 618 -6.15 3.85 -12.59
C ARG A 618 -7.30 2.94 -12.19
N TYR A 619 -7.11 2.22 -11.12
CA TYR A 619 -8.08 1.31 -10.55
C TYR A 619 -8.41 1.77 -9.14
N VAL A 620 -9.70 2.03 -8.90
CA VAL A 620 -10.22 2.43 -7.58
C VAL A 620 -10.79 1.22 -6.90
N LEU A 621 -10.26 0.84 -5.75
CA LEU A 621 -10.78 -0.29 -5.00
C LEU A 621 -11.96 0.14 -4.13
N GLN A 622 -13.02 -0.68 -4.14
CA GLN A 622 -14.28 -0.40 -3.43
C GLN A 622 -14.94 -1.68 -2.92
N GLY A 623 -15.99 -1.54 -2.13
CA GLY A 623 -16.77 -2.66 -1.62
C GLY A 623 -16.12 -3.40 -0.44
N GLY A 624 -14.98 -2.90 0.08
CA GLY A 624 -14.39 -3.41 1.30
C GLY A 624 -15.30 -3.11 2.50
N VAL A 625 -15.48 -4.08 3.37
CA VAL A 625 -16.35 -3.99 4.56
C VAL A 625 -15.63 -4.53 5.77
N ASP A 626 -15.70 -3.80 6.88
CA ASP A 626 -15.21 -4.24 8.18
C ASP A 626 -16.18 -5.22 8.87
N GLY A 627 -15.63 -6.10 9.71
CA GLY A 627 -16.40 -7.05 10.52
C GLY A 627 -16.02 -6.93 12.00
N TYR A 628 -16.37 -5.82 12.64
CA TYR A 628 -16.03 -5.61 14.06
C TYR A 628 -16.95 -6.33 15.02
N THR A 629 -18.20 -6.58 14.64
CA THR A 629 -19.14 -7.34 15.46
C THR A 629 -18.94 -8.83 15.20
N LEU A 630 -18.35 -9.51 16.17
CA LEU A 630 -18.09 -10.94 16.10
C LEU A 630 -19.22 -11.72 16.75
N THR A 631 -19.68 -12.75 16.09
CA THR A 631 -20.61 -13.74 16.66
C THR A 631 -19.84 -14.70 17.58
N ARG A 632 -20.59 -15.39 18.44
CA ARG A 632 -20.06 -16.44 19.32
C ARG A 632 -19.27 -17.50 18.55
N SER A 633 -19.82 -18.02 17.44
CA SER A 633 -19.16 -19.06 16.65
C SER A 633 -17.86 -18.59 16.00
N GLU A 634 -17.82 -17.35 15.50
CA GLU A 634 -16.63 -16.76 14.88
C GLU A 634 -15.47 -16.63 15.87
N ILE A 635 -15.73 -16.10 17.07
CA ILE A 635 -14.69 -15.91 18.08
C ILE A 635 -14.19 -17.25 18.66
N LEU A 636 -15.10 -18.21 18.91
CA LEU A 636 -14.74 -19.53 19.44
C LEU A 636 -13.92 -20.32 18.40
N GLY A 637 -14.32 -20.29 17.12
CA GLY A 637 -13.57 -20.95 16.05
C GLY A 637 -12.17 -20.36 15.85
N ALA A 638 -11.99 -19.06 16.06
CA ALA A 638 -10.66 -18.45 16.00
C ALA A 638 -9.74 -18.91 17.18
N PHE A 639 -10.29 -19.16 18.37
CA PHE A 639 -9.52 -19.74 19.47
C PHE A 639 -9.13 -21.22 19.24
N ASP A 640 -9.84 -21.96 18.37
CA ASP A 640 -9.45 -23.34 18.02
C ASP A 640 -8.07 -23.41 17.34
N LEU A 641 -7.66 -22.33 16.67
CA LEU A 641 -6.33 -22.26 16.03
C LEU A 641 -5.16 -22.35 17.02
N VAL A 642 -5.38 -22.04 18.29
CA VAL A 642 -4.35 -22.18 19.35
C VAL A 642 -4.56 -23.39 20.24
N ALA A 643 -5.48 -24.31 19.90
CA ALA A 643 -5.78 -25.47 20.72
C ALA A 643 -4.70 -26.56 20.66
N ASP A 644 -3.96 -26.65 19.55
CA ASP A 644 -2.92 -27.66 19.37
C ASP A 644 -1.58 -27.19 19.93
N LYS A 645 -1.08 -27.92 20.95
CA LYS A 645 0.21 -27.63 21.60
C LYS A 645 1.43 -28.15 20.82
N GLU A 646 1.23 -29.07 19.88
CA GLU A 646 2.35 -29.68 19.16
C GLU A 646 2.89 -28.76 18.08
N THR A 647 2.01 -27.96 17.48
CA THR A 647 2.34 -27.05 16.39
C THR A 647 2.45 -25.60 16.83
N ILE A 648 1.75 -25.22 17.89
CA ILE A 648 1.66 -23.81 18.33
C ILE A 648 2.13 -23.66 19.77
N ASP A 649 3.22 -22.97 19.96
CA ASP A 649 3.78 -22.62 21.27
C ASP A 649 3.08 -21.36 21.83
N VAL A 650 2.46 -21.46 23.01
CA VAL A 650 1.75 -20.39 23.71
C VAL A 650 1.77 -20.62 25.22
N ASP A 651 2.23 -19.62 25.96
CA ASP A 651 2.28 -19.67 27.46
C ASP A 651 1.07 -19.00 28.09
N TYR A 652 0.45 -18.03 27.39
CA TYR A 652 -0.64 -17.24 27.93
C TYR A 652 -1.76 -17.13 26.88
N ILE A 653 -3.00 -17.35 27.28
CA ILE A 653 -4.18 -17.10 26.45
C ILE A 653 -4.95 -15.94 27.07
N LEU A 654 -5.05 -14.84 26.32
CA LEU A 654 -5.74 -13.64 26.76
C LEU A 654 -7.20 -13.69 26.29
N MET A 655 -8.12 -13.48 27.23
CA MET A 655 -9.54 -13.41 26.87
C MET A 655 -9.83 -12.20 25.98
N GLY A 656 -9.07 -11.10 26.15
CA GLY A 656 -9.41 -9.82 25.53
C GLY A 656 -10.68 -9.22 26.15
N PRO A 657 -11.44 -8.41 25.39
CA PRO A 657 -12.69 -7.82 25.87
C PRO A 657 -13.81 -8.86 26.03
N SER A 658 -14.81 -8.52 26.83
CA SER A 658 -16.07 -9.27 26.87
C SER A 658 -16.83 -9.12 25.55
N MET A 659 -17.74 -10.03 25.27
CA MET A 659 -18.71 -9.89 24.20
C MET A 659 -19.90 -9.03 24.63
N ALA A 660 -20.73 -8.61 23.67
CA ALA A 660 -21.90 -7.78 23.97
C ALA A 660 -22.93 -8.50 24.86
N ASP A 661 -23.09 -9.83 24.67
CA ASP A 661 -23.97 -10.66 25.46
C ASP A 661 -23.22 -11.39 26.58
N SER A 662 -23.85 -11.54 27.75
CA SER A 662 -23.27 -12.20 28.93
C SER A 662 -23.07 -13.71 28.72
N ALA A 663 -24.02 -14.37 28.04
CA ALA A 663 -23.91 -15.81 27.75
C ALA A 663 -22.78 -16.10 26.75
N ASP A 664 -22.60 -15.24 25.75
CA ASP A 664 -21.49 -15.32 24.79
C ASP A 664 -20.14 -15.04 25.46
N THR A 665 -20.10 -14.09 26.40
CA THR A 665 -18.93 -13.81 27.23
C THR A 665 -18.55 -15.04 28.07
N THR A 666 -19.55 -15.69 28.69
CA THR A 666 -19.33 -16.90 29.49
C THR A 666 -18.83 -18.05 28.61
N ALA A 667 -19.42 -18.24 27.42
CA ALA A 667 -18.97 -19.27 26.49
C ALA A 667 -17.54 -19.03 25.99
N LYS A 668 -17.16 -17.78 25.71
CA LYS A 668 -15.78 -17.39 25.35
C LYS A 668 -14.81 -17.68 26.47
N ALA A 669 -15.12 -17.27 27.70
CA ALA A 669 -14.28 -17.53 28.88
C ALA A 669 -14.12 -19.04 29.12
N GLN A 670 -15.21 -19.82 29.04
CA GLN A 670 -15.16 -21.26 29.23
C GLN A 670 -14.31 -21.94 28.14
N LYS A 671 -14.44 -21.54 26.87
CA LYS A 671 -13.65 -22.08 25.77
C LYS A 671 -12.14 -21.92 26.00
N ILE A 672 -11.72 -20.73 26.45
CA ILE A 672 -10.30 -20.45 26.72
C ILE A 672 -9.80 -21.28 27.89
N ILE A 673 -10.62 -21.45 28.94
CA ILE A 673 -10.33 -22.33 30.08
C ILE A 673 -10.16 -23.78 29.60
N ASP A 674 -11.06 -24.28 28.76
CA ASP A 674 -11.03 -25.64 28.25
C ASP A 674 -9.79 -25.90 27.39
N ILE A 675 -9.37 -24.94 26.57
CA ILE A 675 -8.14 -25.00 25.78
C ILE A 675 -6.94 -25.09 26.73
N ALA A 676 -6.82 -24.19 27.72
CA ALA A 676 -5.68 -24.18 28.64
C ALA A 676 -5.64 -25.46 29.48
N ALA A 677 -6.81 -25.97 29.95
CA ALA A 677 -6.91 -27.22 30.72
C ALA A 677 -6.57 -28.48 29.90
N THR A 678 -6.86 -28.43 28.56
CA THR A 678 -6.52 -29.54 27.64
C THR A 678 -5.05 -29.52 27.26
N ARG A 679 -4.52 -28.37 26.92
CA ARG A 679 -3.09 -28.16 26.54
C ARG A 679 -2.17 -28.47 27.72
N LYS A 680 -2.46 -27.95 28.90
CA LYS A 680 -1.69 -28.07 30.15
C LYS A 680 -0.29 -27.43 30.13
N ASP A 681 0.00 -26.61 29.13
CA ASP A 681 1.27 -25.90 28.96
C ASP A 681 1.11 -24.37 29.10
N CYS A 682 -0.09 -23.85 29.21
CA CYS A 682 -0.39 -22.42 29.23
C CYS A 682 -1.37 -22.04 30.36
N LEU A 683 -1.53 -20.70 30.56
CA LEU A 683 -2.51 -20.10 31.47
C LEU A 683 -3.49 -19.21 30.74
N ALA A 684 -4.77 -19.34 31.05
CA ALA A 684 -5.86 -18.45 30.55
C ALA A 684 -6.09 -17.28 31.52
N PHE A 685 -6.19 -16.05 31.00
CA PHE A 685 -6.41 -14.84 31.79
C PHE A 685 -7.76 -14.22 31.43
N ILE A 686 -8.63 -14.04 32.43
CA ILE A 686 -10.04 -13.74 32.26
C ILE A 686 -10.48 -12.58 33.14
N SER A 687 -11.08 -11.57 32.54
CA SER A 687 -11.72 -10.43 33.21
C SER A 687 -13.26 -10.60 33.24
N PRO A 688 -13.96 -9.94 34.15
CA PRO A 688 -15.42 -9.98 34.19
C PRO A 688 -16.06 -9.29 32.98
N PRO A 689 -17.35 -9.55 32.70
CA PRO A 689 -18.07 -8.84 31.63
C PRO A 689 -18.05 -7.32 31.82
N ARG A 690 -17.81 -6.57 30.75
CA ARG A 690 -17.77 -5.09 30.78
C ARG A 690 -18.99 -4.46 31.40
N GLN A 691 -20.17 -4.94 31.04
CA GLN A 691 -21.46 -4.45 31.53
C GLN A 691 -21.67 -4.64 33.03
N ASP A 692 -20.94 -5.57 33.65
CA ASP A 692 -21.04 -5.82 35.10
C ASP A 692 -20.14 -4.87 35.91
N VAL A 693 -19.19 -4.20 35.24
CA VAL A 693 -18.21 -3.29 35.88
C VAL A 693 -18.40 -1.85 35.44
N ILE A 694 -18.45 -1.62 34.10
CA ILE A 694 -18.51 -0.25 33.56
C ILE A 694 -19.95 0.26 33.56
N GLY A 695 -20.14 1.50 34.06
CA GLY A 695 -21.46 2.13 34.17
C GLY A 695 -22.25 1.76 35.41
N GLN A 696 -21.68 0.88 36.28
CA GLN A 696 -22.27 0.57 37.59
C GLN A 696 -21.73 1.53 38.65
N THR A 697 -22.63 2.05 39.53
CA THR A 697 -22.27 2.97 40.58
C THR A 697 -22.09 2.32 41.95
N ASP A 698 -22.75 1.17 42.17
CA ASP A 698 -22.68 0.42 43.42
C ASP A 698 -21.60 -0.68 43.35
N THR A 699 -20.55 -0.53 44.14
CA THR A 699 -19.44 -1.46 44.23
C THR A 699 -19.90 -2.87 44.67
N ASN A 700 -20.91 -2.98 45.54
CA ASN A 700 -21.44 -4.28 45.94
C ASN A 700 -22.10 -5.03 44.77
N VAL A 701 -22.81 -4.30 43.92
CA VAL A 701 -23.42 -4.89 42.70
C VAL A 701 -22.34 -5.40 41.76
N ILE A 702 -21.28 -4.59 41.54
CA ILE A 702 -20.12 -4.98 40.71
C ILE A 702 -19.49 -6.27 41.23
N VAL A 703 -19.17 -6.30 42.53
CA VAL A 703 -18.52 -7.45 43.17
C VAL A 703 -19.42 -8.70 43.11
N ASN A 704 -20.73 -8.57 43.41
CA ASN A 704 -21.67 -9.70 43.35
C ASN A 704 -21.81 -10.27 41.92
N ARG A 705 -21.94 -9.42 40.90
CA ARG A 705 -22.05 -9.84 39.52
C ARG A 705 -20.75 -10.50 39.03
N SER A 706 -19.60 -9.93 39.36
CA SER A 706 -18.30 -10.52 39.05
C SER A 706 -18.12 -11.92 39.69
N ILE A 707 -18.49 -12.06 40.97
CA ILE A 707 -18.46 -13.34 41.68
C ILE A 707 -19.41 -14.37 41.04
N SER A 708 -20.63 -13.92 40.68
CA SER A 708 -21.61 -14.79 39.99
C SER A 708 -21.06 -15.30 38.64
N PHE A 709 -20.48 -14.43 37.85
CA PHE A 709 -19.85 -14.79 36.57
C PHE A 709 -18.75 -15.84 36.77
N PHE A 710 -17.77 -15.60 37.65
CA PHE A 710 -16.66 -16.50 37.84
C PHE A 710 -17.04 -17.84 38.52
N ASN A 711 -18.07 -17.84 39.33
CA ASN A 711 -18.61 -19.10 39.90
C ASN A 711 -19.28 -19.98 38.86
N GLY A 712 -19.74 -19.42 37.72
CA GLY A 712 -20.29 -20.18 36.61
C GLY A 712 -19.22 -20.84 35.73
N LEU A 713 -17.93 -20.53 35.92
CA LEU A 713 -16.83 -21.07 35.13
C LEU A 713 -16.17 -22.29 35.82
N SER A 714 -15.60 -23.15 35.00
CA SER A 714 -14.93 -24.38 35.46
C SER A 714 -13.78 -24.09 36.40
N SER A 715 -13.64 -24.96 37.42
CA SER A 715 -12.56 -24.93 38.39
C SER A 715 -11.30 -25.57 37.83
N THR A 716 -10.23 -24.79 37.65
CA THR A 716 -8.95 -25.29 37.14
C THR A 716 -7.78 -24.44 37.67
N SER A 717 -6.60 -25.04 37.76
CA SER A 717 -5.36 -24.31 38.04
C SER A 717 -4.77 -23.63 36.80
N TYR A 718 -5.31 -23.87 35.61
CA TYR A 718 -4.82 -23.33 34.35
C TYR A 718 -5.53 -22.02 33.93
N ALA A 719 -6.26 -21.40 34.84
CA ALA A 719 -6.89 -20.10 34.61
C ALA A 719 -6.63 -19.13 35.77
N VAL A 720 -6.68 -17.85 35.47
CA VAL A 720 -6.46 -16.72 36.40
C VAL A 720 -7.55 -15.70 36.19
N PHE A 721 -8.25 -15.28 37.25
CA PHE A 721 -9.33 -14.34 37.23
C PHE A 721 -8.93 -12.99 37.82
N ASP A 722 -9.25 -11.89 37.16
CA ASP A 722 -9.16 -10.53 37.69
C ASP A 722 -10.53 -9.90 37.85
N ASN A 723 -10.59 -8.68 38.42
CA ASN A 723 -11.88 -8.07 38.78
C ASN A 723 -12.19 -6.74 38.06
N ASN A 724 -11.33 -6.26 37.12
CA ASN A 724 -11.39 -4.82 36.84
C ASN A 724 -11.18 -4.43 35.39
N TYR A 725 -11.44 -3.14 35.16
CA TYR A 725 -11.10 -2.41 33.95
C TYR A 725 -10.27 -1.19 34.34
N LYS A 726 -9.22 -0.91 33.58
CA LYS A 726 -8.39 0.29 33.75
C LYS A 726 -8.70 1.35 32.71
N TYR A 727 -8.51 2.61 33.07
CA TYR A 727 -8.68 3.77 32.21
C TYR A 727 -7.35 4.19 31.64
N ILE A 728 -7.25 4.24 30.31
CA ILE A 728 -6.03 4.57 29.57
C ILE A 728 -6.30 5.75 28.61
N TYR A 729 -5.22 6.38 28.16
CA TYR A 729 -5.28 7.35 27.07
C TYR A 729 -4.98 6.67 25.74
N ASP A 730 -5.93 6.78 24.81
CA ASP A 730 -5.82 6.33 23.42
C ASP A 730 -5.14 7.43 22.60
N LYS A 731 -3.83 7.31 22.41
CA LYS A 731 -2.99 8.30 21.69
C LYS A 731 -3.29 8.40 20.19
N TYR A 732 -3.97 7.40 19.60
CA TYR A 732 -4.28 7.38 18.18
C TYR A 732 -5.58 8.11 17.84
N ASN A 733 -6.51 8.20 18.82
CA ASN A 733 -7.82 8.82 18.64
C ASN A 733 -8.05 10.02 19.57
N ASP A 734 -7.03 10.42 20.38
CA ASP A 734 -7.12 11.47 21.40
C ASP A 734 -8.33 11.30 22.34
N LYS A 735 -8.51 10.08 22.83
CA LYS A 735 -9.65 9.71 23.69
C LYS A 735 -9.20 8.89 24.90
N TYR A 736 -9.96 8.98 25.98
CA TYR A 736 -9.76 8.13 27.15
C TYR A 736 -10.72 6.94 27.10
N ARG A 737 -10.20 5.73 27.39
CA ARG A 737 -10.95 4.50 27.24
C ARG A 737 -10.75 3.54 28.40
N TYR A 738 -11.79 2.74 28.70
CA TYR A 738 -11.67 1.61 29.61
C TYR A 738 -11.33 0.34 28.85
N ILE A 739 -10.35 -0.42 29.35
CA ILE A 739 -9.95 -1.73 28.83
C ILE A 739 -9.85 -2.75 29.96
N ALA A 740 -10.11 -4.01 29.65
CA ALA A 740 -10.02 -5.12 30.60
C ALA A 740 -8.58 -5.36 31.07
N THR A 741 -8.38 -5.82 32.30
CA THR A 741 -7.08 -5.99 32.91
C THR A 741 -6.43 -7.37 32.70
N ASN A 742 -7.08 -8.32 31.99
CA ASN A 742 -6.53 -9.66 31.76
C ASN A 742 -5.14 -9.66 31.09
N ALA A 743 -4.91 -8.77 30.12
CA ALA A 743 -3.60 -8.63 29.49
C ALA A 743 -2.54 -8.06 30.42
N ASP A 744 -2.92 -7.19 31.36
CA ASP A 744 -2.01 -6.67 32.37
C ASP A 744 -1.61 -7.74 33.38
N VAL A 745 -2.58 -8.54 33.85
CA VAL A 745 -2.30 -9.63 34.80
C VAL A 745 -1.38 -10.69 34.17
N ALA A 746 -1.60 -11.03 32.90
CA ALA A 746 -0.70 -11.87 32.12
C ALA A 746 0.67 -11.20 31.96
N GLY A 747 0.71 -9.92 31.61
CA GLY A 747 1.94 -9.14 31.47
C GLY A 747 2.74 -9.02 32.77
N LEU A 748 2.09 -8.88 33.93
CA LEU A 748 2.74 -8.90 35.23
C LEU A 748 3.33 -10.28 35.55
N THR A 749 2.62 -11.36 35.15
CA THR A 749 3.12 -12.74 35.29
C THR A 749 4.36 -12.93 34.42
N LEU A 750 4.36 -12.46 33.21
CA LEU A 750 5.52 -12.44 32.32
C LEU A 750 6.66 -11.59 32.91
N SER A 751 6.36 -10.36 33.35
CA SER A 751 7.36 -9.45 33.92
C SER A 751 8.03 -10.04 35.17
N ALA A 752 7.32 -10.85 35.96
CA ALA A 752 7.88 -11.60 37.05
C ALA A 752 8.90 -12.65 36.57
N THR A 753 8.61 -13.32 35.45
CA THR A 753 9.53 -14.27 34.80
C THR A 753 10.77 -13.56 34.24
N LEU A 754 10.63 -12.45 33.56
CA LEU A 754 11.74 -11.72 32.92
C LEU A 754 12.67 -11.03 33.93
N ASN A 755 12.13 -10.51 35.05
CA ASN A 755 12.89 -9.70 36.00
C ASN A 755 13.30 -10.48 37.24
N SER A 756 12.72 -11.65 37.47
CA SER A 756 13.00 -12.52 38.61
C SER A 756 13.04 -13.97 38.14
N GLU A 757 11.98 -14.73 38.34
CA GLU A 757 11.79 -16.10 37.88
C GLU A 757 10.31 -16.45 37.82
N ALA A 758 9.92 -17.45 37.03
CA ALA A 758 8.52 -17.81 36.81
C ALA A 758 7.77 -18.22 38.10
N TRP A 759 8.47 -18.69 39.12
CA TRP A 759 7.93 -19.12 40.42
C TRP A 759 7.83 -18.00 41.46
N PHE A 760 8.07 -16.75 41.07
CA PHE A 760 7.75 -15.62 41.95
C PHE A 760 6.33 -15.14 41.72
N SER A 761 5.63 -14.77 42.79
CA SER A 761 4.30 -14.22 42.68
C SER A 761 4.30 -12.91 41.88
N PRO A 762 3.40 -12.75 40.86
CA PRO A 762 3.27 -11.51 40.12
C PRO A 762 2.58 -10.39 40.90
N ALA A 763 2.02 -10.70 42.05
CA ALA A 763 1.24 -9.78 42.89
C ALA A 763 2.08 -8.97 43.86
N GLY A 764 1.49 -7.94 44.43
CA GLY A 764 2.07 -7.13 45.53
C GLY A 764 2.83 -5.89 45.03
N PHE A 765 3.27 -5.07 45.97
CA PHE A 765 3.82 -3.74 45.69
C PHE A 765 5.13 -3.76 44.86
N ASN A 766 5.89 -4.84 44.96
CA ASN A 766 7.19 -4.94 44.28
C ASN A 766 7.08 -5.33 42.81
N ARG A 767 6.10 -6.12 42.43
CA ARG A 767 5.98 -6.70 41.07
C ARG A 767 4.59 -6.50 40.44
N GLY A 768 3.55 -6.27 41.23
CA GLY A 768 2.16 -6.23 40.79
C GLY A 768 1.67 -4.86 40.33
N GLN A 769 2.54 -3.89 40.11
CA GLN A 769 2.11 -2.54 39.67
C GLN A 769 1.75 -2.53 38.19
N LEU A 770 0.49 -2.16 37.86
CA LEU A 770 0.02 -2.06 36.49
C LEU A 770 0.66 -0.86 35.78
N ARG A 771 1.06 -1.09 34.52
CA ARG A 771 1.60 -0.06 33.63
C ARG A 771 0.48 0.64 32.86
N ASN A 772 0.70 1.90 32.49
CA ASN A 772 -0.22 2.70 31.67
C ASN A 772 -1.68 2.67 32.19
N ALA A 773 -1.87 2.92 33.50
CA ALA A 773 -3.18 2.96 34.12
C ALA A 773 -3.39 4.30 34.84
N ILE A 774 -4.38 5.09 34.41
CA ILE A 774 -4.72 6.38 34.98
C ILE A 774 -5.59 6.19 36.23
N LYS A 775 -6.61 5.36 36.11
CA LYS A 775 -7.53 4.97 37.19
C LYS A 775 -8.16 3.62 36.90
N LEU A 776 -8.77 3.03 37.89
CA LEU A 776 -9.64 1.86 37.75
C LEU A 776 -11.09 2.23 37.54
N ALA A 777 -11.89 1.31 37.01
CA ALA A 777 -13.36 1.48 36.93
C ALA A 777 -13.95 1.60 38.32
N TYR A 778 -13.50 0.80 39.27
CA TYR A 778 -13.78 0.91 40.68
C TYR A 778 -12.60 0.42 41.53
N SER A 779 -12.51 0.86 42.80
CA SER A 779 -11.49 0.37 43.72
C SER A 779 -12.15 -0.42 44.85
N PRO A 780 -11.90 -1.76 44.96
CA PRO A 780 -12.56 -2.57 45.97
C PRO A 780 -12.05 -2.26 47.38
N LEU A 781 -12.96 -2.06 48.35
CA LEU A 781 -12.69 -1.93 49.75
C LEU A 781 -12.19 -3.29 50.35
N LYS A 782 -11.76 -3.31 51.59
CA LYS A 782 -11.25 -4.50 52.24
C LYS A 782 -12.24 -5.68 52.17
N ASP A 783 -13.49 -5.43 52.59
CA ASP A 783 -14.55 -6.47 52.55
C ASP A 783 -14.79 -6.98 51.11
N HIS A 784 -14.80 -6.08 50.13
CA HIS A 784 -14.92 -6.47 48.72
C HIS A 784 -13.76 -7.36 48.27
N ARG A 785 -12.54 -7.04 48.67
CA ARG A 785 -11.34 -7.85 48.35
C ARG A 785 -11.40 -9.23 48.99
N ASP A 786 -11.84 -9.30 50.25
CA ASP A 786 -11.98 -10.55 50.98
C ASP A 786 -12.98 -11.49 50.28
N ARG A 787 -14.11 -10.96 49.83
CA ARG A 787 -15.16 -11.68 49.08
C ARG A 787 -14.66 -12.12 47.69
N LEU A 788 -14.01 -11.23 46.92
CA LEU A 788 -13.45 -11.55 45.62
C LEU A 788 -12.38 -12.63 45.75
N TYR A 789 -11.48 -12.49 46.71
CA TYR A 789 -10.40 -13.45 46.95
C TYR A 789 -10.91 -14.82 47.41
N ALA A 790 -11.98 -14.86 48.20
CA ALA A 790 -12.68 -16.11 48.54
C ALA A 790 -13.29 -16.77 47.31
N ALA A 791 -13.77 -15.99 46.34
CA ALA A 791 -14.31 -16.46 45.08
C ALA A 791 -13.23 -16.70 43.98
N ARG A 792 -11.97 -16.83 44.33
CA ARG A 792 -10.85 -17.11 43.41
C ARG A 792 -10.48 -15.94 42.47
N VAL A 793 -10.95 -14.77 42.73
CA VAL A 793 -10.72 -13.58 41.90
C VAL A 793 -9.56 -12.77 42.50
N ASN A 794 -8.60 -12.39 41.70
CA ASN A 794 -7.48 -11.58 42.14
C ASN A 794 -7.79 -10.10 42.08
N PRO A 795 -7.89 -9.38 43.21
CA PRO A 795 -8.26 -7.97 43.22
C PRO A 795 -7.14 -7.11 42.59
N VAL A 796 -7.50 -6.26 41.65
CA VAL A 796 -6.71 -5.13 41.20
C VAL A 796 -7.20 -3.90 41.94
N VAL A 797 -6.31 -3.22 42.65
CA VAL A 797 -6.65 -2.20 43.65
C VAL A 797 -5.79 -0.94 43.47
N ALA A 798 -6.38 0.22 43.60
CA ALA A 798 -5.65 1.48 43.69
C ALA A 798 -5.34 1.81 45.17
N PHE A 799 -4.08 1.81 45.54
CA PHE A 799 -3.60 2.20 46.87
C PHE A 799 -3.04 3.64 46.85
N PRO A 800 -3.46 4.50 47.76
CA PRO A 800 -2.89 5.83 47.89
C PRO A 800 -1.37 5.79 48.04
N GLY A 801 -0.64 6.50 47.20
CA GLY A 801 0.83 6.57 47.23
C GLY A 801 1.57 5.33 46.69
N GLN A 802 0.86 4.26 46.35
CA GLN A 802 1.46 2.99 45.85
C GLN A 802 1.03 2.65 44.41
N GLY A 803 0.04 3.43 43.85
CA GLY A 803 -0.46 3.19 42.50
C GLY A 803 -1.51 2.07 42.41
N ILE A 804 -1.68 1.56 41.19
CA ILE A 804 -2.63 0.49 40.88
C ILE A 804 -1.89 -0.84 40.88
N VAL A 805 -2.31 -1.77 41.72
CA VAL A 805 -1.56 -2.99 42.03
C VAL A 805 -2.46 -4.22 41.96
N LEU A 806 -1.96 -5.28 41.35
CA LEU A 806 -2.52 -6.63 41.49
C LEU A 806 -2.26 -7.14 42.92
N PHE A 807 -3.34 -7.41 43.68
CA PHE A 807 -3.26 -7.73 45.09
C PHE A 807 -3.84 -9.11 45.40
N GLY A 808 -3.51 -10.10 44.54
CA GLY A 808 -3.88 -11.51 44.68
C GLY A 808 -3.12 -12.36 43.69
N ASP A 809 -2.85 -13.62 44.05
CA ASP A 809 -2.08 -14.57 43.24
C ASP A 809 -2.75 -15.96 43.13
N LYS A 810 -4.09 -16.02 43.18
CA LYS A 810 -4.85 -17.26 43.08
C LYS A 810 -5.06 -17.71 41.63
N THR A 811 -5.03 -19.00 41.40
CA THR A 811 -5.61 -19.63 40.21
C THR A 811 -7.12 -19.79 40.36
N ALA A 812 -7.80 -20.20 39.29
CA ALA A 812 -9.26 -20.45 39.29
C ALA A 812 -9.65 -21.76 40.00
N LEU A 813 -8.74 -22.39 40.73
CA LEU A 813 -9.01 -23.64 41.46
C LEU A 813 -9.88 -23.37 42.68
N SER A 814 -10.98 -24.13 42.85
CA SER A 814 -11.98 -23.94 43.90
C SER A 814 -11.66 -24.61 45.24
N TYR A 815 -10.66 -25.46 45.30
CA TYR A 815 -10.25 -26.18 46.51
C TYR A 815 -8.80 -25.91 46.84
N ASN A 816 -8.43 -26.11 48.11
CA ASN A 816 -7.05 -25.93 48.58
C ASN A 816 -6.10 -26.96 47.97
N SER A 817 -5.10 -26.51 47.28
CA SER A 817 -4.09 -27.34 46.62
C SER A 817 -2.77 -26.58 46.58
N ALA A 818 -1.67 -27.25 46.25
CA ALA A 818 -0.43 -26.57 45.89
C ALA A 818 -0.61 -25.69 44.63
N PHE A 819 -1.49 -26.09 43.74
CA PHE A 819 -1.77 -25.41 42.47
C PHE A 819 -2.83 -24.28 42.56
N ASP A 820 -3.29 -23.93 43.76
CA ASP A 820 -4.19 -22.81 43.98
C ASP A 820 -3.51 -21.44 43.85
N ARG A 821 -2.22 -21.42 43.55
CA ARG A 821 -1.37 -20.23 43.39
C ARG A 821 -0.76 -20.12 42.00
N ILE A 822 -0.74 -18.91 41.46
CA ILE A 822 -0.17 -18.63 40.15
C ILE A 822 1.32 -19.02 40.11
N ASN A 823 2.08 -18.61 41.11
CA ASN A 823 3.51 -18.88 41.17
C ASN A 823 3.85 -20.38 41.18
N VAL A 824 3.05 -21.19 41.87
CA VAL A 824 3.27 -22.65 41.93
C VAL A 824 2.87 -23.29 40.60
N ARG A 825 1.72 -22.87 40.00
CA ARG A 825 1.31 -23.38 38.69
C ARG A 825 2.35 -23.06 37.64
N ARG A 826 2.87 -21.82 37.64
CA ARG A 826 3.96 -21.40 36.74
C ARG A 826 5.24 -22.20 36.91
N LEU A 827 5.63 -22.44 38.15
CA LEU A 827 6.78 -23.31 38.42
C LEU A 827 6.61 -24.67 37.74
N PHE A 828 5.45 -25.29 37.89
CA PHE A 828 5.21 -26.62 37.32
C PHE A 828 5.14 -26.58 35.79
N LEU A 829 4.60 -25.50 35.15
CA LEU A 829 4.65 -25.37 33.69
C LEU A 829 6.08 -25.32 33.17
N VAL A 830 6.96 -24.56 33.81
CA VAL A 830 8.40 -24.51 33.44
C VAL A 830 9.09 -25.87 33.67
N LEU A 831 8.75 -26.56 34.77
CA LEU A 831 9.30 -27.89 35.03
C LEU A 831 8.82 -28.91 34.00
N GLU A 832 7.52 -28.94 33.73
CA GLU A 832 6.87 -29.88 32.81
C GLU A 832 7.42 -29.68 31.39
N ASP A 833 7.59 -28.44 30.94
CA ASP A 833 8.12 -28.12 29.59
C ASP A 833 9.60 -28.53 29.47
N ALA A 834 10.47 -28.06 30.37
CA ALA A 834 11.90 -28.39 30.32
C ALA A 834 12.18 -29.87 30.43
N ILE A 835 11.45 -30.57 31.31
CA ILE A 835 11.64 -32.03 31.53
C ILE A 835 11.04 -32.83 30.37
N SER A 836 9.91 -32.39 29.78
CA SER A 836 9.34 -33.01 28.59
C SER A 836 10.28 -32.86 27.37
N ALA A 837 10.93 -31.71 27.20
CA ALA A 837 11.95 -31.53 26.19
C ALA A 837 13.12 -32.50 26.36
N ALA A 838 13.61 -32.68 27.62
CA ALA A 838 14.65 -33.65 27.94
C ALA A 838 14.17 -35.10 27.73
N ALA A 839 12.91 -35.42 28.06
CA ALA A 839 12.35 -36.75 27.86
C ALA A 839 12.23 -37.14 26.39
N LYS A 840 11.89 -36.17 25.49
CA LYS A 840 11.82 -36.39 24.05
C LYS A 840 13.14 -36.90 23.45
N THR A 841 14.29 -36.55 24.05
CA THR A 841 15.60 -37.02 23.58
C THR A 841 15.86 -38.50 23.92
N GLN A 842 15.05 -39.09 24.80
CA GLN A 842 15.15 -40.50 25.20
C GLN A 842 14.19 -41.40 24.37
N LEU A 843 13.35 -40.84 23.56
CA LEU A 843 12.46 -41.62 22.68
C LEU A 843 13.29 -42.43 21.69
N PHE A 844 12.93 -43.67 21.48
CA PHE A 844 13.60 -44.65 20.60
C PHE A 844 14.99 -45.09 21.08
N GLU A 845 15.44 -44.70 22.28
CA GLU A 845 16.62 -45.27 22.93
C GLU A 845 16.28 -46.62 23.59
N LEU A 846 17.30 -47.40 23.96
CA LEU A 846 17.13 -48.67 24.65
C LEU A 846 16.58 -48.43 26.07
N ASN A 847 15.56 -49.19 26.47
CA ASN A 847 14.94 -49.07 27.79
C ASN A 847 15.75 -49.91 28.83
N ASP A 848 16.97 -49.47 29.12
CA ASP A 848 17.88 -50.11 30.07
C ASP A 848 18.18 -49.21 31.30
N GLU A 849 18.94 -49.73 32.25
CA GLU A 849 19.32 -48.98 33.44
C GLU A 849 20.21 -47.76 33.11
N PHE A 850 20.99 -47.85 32.02
CA PHE A 850 21.88 -46.77 31.63
C PHE A 850 21.07 -45.57 31.11
N THR A 851 20.08 -45.80 30.29
CA THR A 851 19.18 -44.75 29.75
C THR A 851 18.39 -44.09 30.88
N ARG A 852 17.87 -44.89 31.84
CA ARG A 852 17.19 -44.36 33.04
C ARG A 852 18.10 -43.49 33.90
N ALA A 853 19.34 -43.96 34.17
CA ALA A 853 20.33 -43.19 34.91
C ALA A 853 20.76 -41.91 34.15
N SER A 854 20.88 -41.99 32.83
CA SER A 854 21.17 -40.83 31.98
C SER A 854 20.07 -39.75 32.08
N PHE A 855 18.81 -40.15 31.99
CA PHE A 855 17.68 -39.24 32.18
C PHE A 855 17.69 -38.57 33.56
N LYS A 856 17.89 -39.35 34.60
CA LYS A 856 17.99 -38.85 35.97
C LYS A 856 19.13 -37.84 36.12
N ASN A 857 20.29 -38.12 35.50
CA ASN A 857 21.46 -37.24 35.53
C ASN A 857 21.25 -35.93 34.76
N ILE A 858 20.27 -35.85 33.84
CA ILE A 858 19.86 -34.62 33.17
C ILE A 858 18.88 -33.82 34.07
N VAL A 859 17.90 -34.49 34.67
CA VAL A 859 16.82 -33.86 35.43
C VAL A 859 17.25 -33.38 36.81
N GLU A 860 18.05 -34.14 37.57
CA GLU A 860 18.46 -33.74 38.92
C GLU A 860 19.26 -32.43 38.98
N PRO A 861 20.28 -32.16 38.14
CA PRO A 861 20.99 -30.88 38.13
C PRO A 861 20.07 -29.69 37.81
N PHE A 862 19.12 -29.88 36.92
CA PHE A 862 18.12 -28.88 36.60
C PHE A 862 17.25 -28.53 37.81
N LEU A 863 16.70 -29.54 38.51
CA LEU A 863 15.90 -29.32 39.71
C LEU A 863 16.73 -28.70 40.84
N ARG A 864 18.02 -29.06 41.01
CA ARG A 864 18.96 -28.43 41.95
C ARG A 864 19.20 -26.96 41.62
N SER A 865 19.30 -26.61 40.33
CA SER A 865 19.38 -25.22 39.88
C SER A 865 18.16 -24.42 40.32
N ILE A 866 16.95 -24.96 40.14
CA ILE A 866 15.70 -24.33 40.59
C ILE A 866 15.61 -24.23 42.09
N GLN A 867 16.08 -25.25 42.82
CA GLN A 867 16.18 -25.24 44.28
C GLN A 867 17.11 -24.13 44.77
N SER A 868 18.28 -23.96 44.17
CA SER A 868 19.23 -22.89 44.53
C SER A 868 18.65 -21.48 44.24
N ARG A 869 17.77 -21.36 43.22
CA ARG A 869 17.03 -20.14 42.88
C ARG A 869 15.72 -19.99 43.65
N ARG A 870 15.49 -20.79 44.73
CA ARG A 870 14.33 -20.70 45.64
C ARG A 870 12.98 -21.09 45.01
N GLY A 871 12.95 -21.82 43.89
CA GLY A 871 11.72 -22.31 43.26
C GLY A 871 11.11 -23.49 44.02
N ILE A 872 11.94 -24.40 44.51
CA ILE A 872 11.54 -25.59 45.24
C ILE A 872 12.30 -25.70 46.55
N VAL A 873 11.66 -26.30 47.53
CA VAL A 873 12.27 -26.58 48.85
C VAL A 873 13.05 -27.87 48.80
N ASP A 874 12.45 -28.90 48.17
CA ASP A 874 13.02 -30.24 48.09
C ASP A 874 12.44 -31.00 46.90
N PHE A 875 13.17 -32.00 46.39
CA PHE A 875 12.73 -32.84 45.28
C PHE A 875 13.26 -34.25 45.36
N LEU A 876 12.58 -35.20 44.72
CA LEU A 876 13.00 -36.57 44.56
C LEU A 876 12.67 -37.05 43.13
N VAL A 877 13.64 -37.64 42.45
CA VAL A 877 13.46 -38.25 41.12
C VAL A 877 13.59 -39.76 41.27
N VAL A 878 12.52 -40.48 40.98
CA VAL A 878 12.48 -41.95 40.94
C VAL A 878 12.40 -42.41 39.51
N CYS A 879 13.45 -43.04 39.03
CA CYS A 879 13.54 -43.57 37.67
C CYS A 879 14.51 -44.77 37.70
N ASP A 880 14.04 -45.86 38.33
CA ASP A 880 14.82 -47.07 38.53
C ASP A 880 13.94 -48.32 38.43
N SER A 881 14.43 -49.46 38.84
CA SER A 881 13.68 -50.72 38.79
C SER A 881 12.44 -50.75 39.70
N SER A 882 12.32 -49.84 40.66
CA SER A 882 11.15 -49.78 41.55
C SER A 882 9.90 -49.31 40.88
N ASN A 883 10.01 -48.40 39.90
CA ASN A 883 8.88 -47.89 39.12
C ASN A 883 8.89 -48.32 37.63
N ASN A 884 9.89 -49.15 37.21
CA ASN A 884 9.98 -49.75 35.88
C ASN A 884 10.15 -51.29 35.99
N PRO A 885 9.08 -52.02 36.32
CA PRO A 885 9.14 -53.47 36.37
C PRO A 885 9.34 -54.06 34.96
N ALA A 886 9.80 -55.34 34.90
CA ALA A 886 10.08 -56.02 33.62
C ALA A 886 8.92 -55.98 32.63
N GLU A 887 7.68 -56.10 33.12
CA GLU A 887 6.46 -56.03 32.31
C GLU A 887 6.28 -54.65 31.57
N SER A 888 6.71 -53.54 32.21
CA SER A 888 6.67 -52.22 31.58
C SER A 888 7.79 -52.08 30.55
N ILE A 889 8.96 -52.62 30.83
CA ILE A 889 10.10 -52.64 29.90
C ILE A 889 9.73 -53.43 28.63
N ASP A 890 9.08 -54.61 28.80
CA ASP A 890 8.63 -55.47 27.72
C ASP A 890 7.56 -54.77 26.82
N ARG A 891 6.77 -53.85 27.39
CA ARG A 891 5.82 -53.03 26.62
C ARG A 891 6.47 -51.82 25.96
N GLY A 892 7.76 -51.60 26.15
CA GLY A 892 8.46 -50.41 25.67
C GLY A 892 8.09 -49.12 26.41
N GLU A 893 7.60 -49.22 27.66
CA GLU A 893 7.20 -48.12 28.51
C GLU A 893 8.33 -47.72 29.47
N PHE A 894 8.54 -46.44 29.66
CA PHE A 894 9.51 -45.83 30.53
C PHE A 894 8.80 -44.87 31.50
N PHE A 895 8.94 -45.12 32.80
CA PHE A 895 8.32 -44.29 33.84
C PHE A 895 9.39 -43.56 34.67
N ALA A 896 9.19 -42.24 34.78
CA ALA A 896 9.94 -41.39 35.70
C ALA A 896 8.96 -40.62 36.59
N GLU A 897 9.09 -40.73 37.89
CA GLU A 897 8.30 -40.01 38.87
C GLU A 897 9.13 -38.91 39.52
N ILE A 898 8.60 -37.68 39.48
CA ILE A 898 9.29 -36.51 39.98
C ILE A 898 8.42 -35.86 41.06
N PHE A 899 8.88 -35.97 42.29
CA PHE A 899 8.22 -35.38 43.44
C PHE A 899 8.87 -34.04 43.78
N VAL A 900 8.04 -32.97 43.83
CA VAL A 900 8.51 -31.60 44.06
C VAL A 900 7.77 -30.96 45.24
N LYS A 901 8.49 -30.35 46.14
CA LYS A 901 7.95 -29.51 47.24
C LYS A 901 8.12 -28.03 46.82
N PRO A 902 7.07 -27.36 46.32
CA PRO A 902 7.20 -25.96 45.86
C PRO A 902 7.33 -24.98 47.01
N THR A 903 8.03 -23.87 46.77
CA THR A 903 8.08 -22.73 47.70
C THR A 903 6.77 -21.93 47.57
N ARG A 904 6.15 -21.60 48.70
CA ARG A 904 4.90 -20.85 48.77
C ARG A 904 5.15 -19.38 49.02
N SER A 905 4.31 -18.50 48.43
CA SER A 905 4.29 -17.06 48.73
C SER A 905 3.72 -16.79 50.14
N ILE A 906 4.18 -15.69 50.75
CA ILE A 906 3.63 -15.21 52.01
C ILE A 906 2.41 -14.36 51.71
N ASN A 907 1.22 -14.79 52.17
CA ASN A 907 -0.03 -14.07 51.95
C ASN A 907 -0.56 -13.36 53.18
N PHE A 908 -0.16 -13.82 54.41
CA PHE A 908 -0.59 -13.23 55.65
C PHE A 908 0.60 -12.97 56.56
N ILE A 909 0.71 -11.76 57.08
CA ILE A 909 1.72 -11.36 58.07
C ILE A 909 0.97 -10.90 59.31
N THR A 910 1.16 -11.58 60.44
CA THR A 910 0.62 -11.14 61.71
C THR A 910 1.74 -10.46 62.48
N LEU A 911 1.54 -9.21 62.85
CA LEU A 911 2.43 -8.45 63.70
C LEU A 911 1.78 -8.25 65.04
N THR A 912 2.38 -8.77 66.10
CA THR A 912 1.91 -8.59 67.47
C THR A 912 2.82 -7.58 68.17
N PHE A 913 2.25 -6.45 68.57
CA PHE A 913 2.93 -5.44 69.38
C PHE A 913 2.47 -5.59 70.81
N THR A 914 3.39 -5.94 71.70
CA THR A 914 3.10 -6.04 73.17
C THR A 914 3.68 -4.84 73.86
N ALA A 915 2.83 -3.98 74.45
CA ALA A 915 3.28 -2.92 75.30
C ALA A 915 3.58 -3.46 76.68
N THR A 916 4.79 -3.32 77.16
CA THR A 916 5.25 -3.74 78.50
C THR A 916 5.41 -2.54 79.40
N ARG A 917 5.28 -2.75 80.74
CA ARG A 917 5.52 -1.73 81.75
C ARG A 917 7.01 -1.40 81.80
N SER A 918 7.35 -0.15 82.08
CA SER A 918 8.74 0.28 82.32
C SER A 918 9.33 -0.48 83.50
N GLY A 919 10.29 -1.41 83.23
CA GLY A 919 10.94 -2.22 84.24
C GLY A 919 10.75 -3.71 84.07
N THR A 920 9.92 -4.21 83.15
CA THR A 920 9.84 -5.65 82.80
C THR A 920 10.97 -5.99 81.87
N SER A 921 11.78 -7.03 82.16
CA SER A 921 12.83 -7.49 81.24
C SER A 921 12.20 -8.20 80.04
N PHE A 922 12.73 -7.98 78.83
CA PHE A 922 12.23 -8.63 77.60
C PHE A 922 12.30 -10.14 77.65
N ALA A 923 13.13 -10.72 78.52
CA ALA A 923 13.21 -12.18 78.79
C ALA A 923 11.95 -12.77 79.50
N GLU A 924 11.14 -11.91 80.19
CA GLU A 924 9.91 -12.35 80.85
C GLU A 924 8.65 -12.25 79.94
N VAL A 925 8.76 -11.58 78.80
CA VAL A 925 7.63 -11.37 77.86
C VAL A 925 7.62 -12.44 76.73
N THR A 926 8.68 -13.21 76.60
CA THR A 926 8.87 -14.26 75.59
C THR A 926 8.49 -15.66 76.04
N ASN A 927 8.06 -15.90 77.28
CA ASN A 927 7.55 -17.19 77.81
C ASN A 927 6.02 -17.24 77.79
#